data_efef7d34ec94630e67e13e71fb0cfce8
#
_entry.id   efef7d34ec94630e67e13e71fb0cfce8
#
_cell.length_a   1.000
_cell.length_b   1.000
_cell.length_c   1.000
_cell.angle_alpha   90.00
_cell.angle_beta   90.00
_cell.angle_gamma   90.00
#
_symmetry.space_group_name_H-M   'P 1'
#
loop_
_entity.id
_entity.type
_entity.pdbx_description
1 polymer ?
#
loop_
_entity_poly.entity_id
_entity_poly.type
_entity_poly.pdbx_seq_one_letter_code
_entity_poly.pdbx_strand_id
1 'polypeptide(L)'
;MGPTRPSMQELIGRRRRAGFVGRTEERAAFRRNLQLAPEDERHRFLFHVHGIAGVGKSRLVRELEQIAREAGALTAYVDEGVAGVPEALTVMARQFAVQGRRFRELERLLAAHRERRHEAEAALAMGGPEEREGPSAGSLAVARAAQVGLGMVPVAGAFAVALDTDRLAQGADRLRARFRSQEDAQLVLSPERVLTPVLLTELAAVADAVPWIVLLLDTYERTGPFLDPWLHDVMTTDRYGALPANVVVVTSGQHSFDTARWGSFADFRADLPLGPFTEEEARGLLADKGVRDEPVVAEVLRLTGGLPVLVSTLAESGPVGPGEVGDPSATAVDRFLKWERDPVRRAAALACALPRRLDEDVFRSAVDCPEDQAGALFAWLRGMPFVSERGGRLQYHDVVRAPMLRLQRLRSPQGWAERHTRLAESYGRRRTETEADLRPEELWADEGWRALRLGESYHLLCARPRAALSGALADVVAACAYGDDAVRPWVRLLTEAGEDADAEAVRPWGGDLSGALAGGGLAGLLRLLLGRARGDEPWRATAWALRADALARDGDHERALEDYDRALALDPSLVRAHRGRAVTRGAAGDYGGALADLDRVLELEPDNPWNVILRGEHHRLARHHDAAVADLSEGIVRNPTSEFAWASRGAAHERHGDLDAALADFDRALALKPDYAWALARRARVWRGLGDQPRRLADLDRALALQPDWAWGRCERGDALRVNGRDEEALADYDRALELDPGYASAYASRGVSLSNLGRHEEALADLDRALALNPEYPWALDHRTAVRQRMGDA
;
A
#
# COMPACT_ATOMS: atom_id res chain seq x y z
N MET A 1 51.89 0.64 6.34
CA MET A 1 50.72 -0.23 6.04
C MET A 1 50.89 -0.72 4.61
N GLY A 2 51.12 -2.01 4.39
CA GLY A 2 51.25 -2.56 3.03
C GLY A 2 49.89 -2.54 2.33
N PRO A 3 49.86 -2.53 1.02
CA PRO A 3 48.59 -2.49 0.27
C PRO A 3 47.77 -3.74 0.59
N THR A 4 46.59 -3.51 1.18
CA THR A 4 45.59 -4.56 1.44
C THR A 4 45.22 -5.18 0.08
N ARG A 5 45.29 -6.51 -0.04
CA ARG A 5 44.88 -7.21 -1.23
C ARG A 5 43.39 -6.94 -1.49
N PRO A 6 43.02 -6.55 -2.71
CA PRO A 6 41.60 -6.28 -3.02
C PRO A 6 40.74 -7.53 -2.78
N SER A 7 39.54 -7.34 -2.27
CA SER A 7 38.57 -8.44 -2.13
C SER A 7 38.16 -9.02 -3.49
N MET A 8 37.67 -10.26 -3.48
CA MET A 8 37.13 -10.87 -4.71
C MET A 8 36.00 -10.01 -5.30
N GLN A 9 35.17 -9.42 -4.46
CA GLN A 9 34.10 -8.51 -4.87
C GLN A 9 34.64 -7.25 -5.56
N GLU A 10 35.71 -6.68 -5.01
CA GLU A 10 36.39 -5.52 -5.65
C GLU A 10 37.03 -5.89 -6.99
N LEU A 11 37.64 -7.08 -7.11
CA LEU A 11 38.19 -7.56 -8.36
C LEU A 11 37.11 -7.85 -9.41
N ILE A 12 35.98 -8.47 -8.99
CA ILE A 12 34.79 -8.68 -9.85
C ILE A 12 34.23 -7.32 -10.27
N GLY A 13 34.09 -6.38 -9.33
CA GLY A 13 33.66 -5.01 -9.59
C GLY A 13 34.56 -4.29 -10.60
N ARG A 14 35.89 -4.42 -10.47
CA ARG A 14 36.89 -3.85 -11.43
C ARG A 14 36.79 -4.49 -12.82
N ARG A 15 36.61 -5.80 -12.89
CA ARG A 15 36.43 -6.51 -14.18
C ARG A 15 35.11 -6.16 -14.86
N ARG A 16 34.01 -6.00 -14.10
CA ARG A 16 32.72 -5.52 -14.61
C ARG A 16 32.79 -4.08 -15.13
N ARG A 17 33.63 -3.22 -14.53
CA ARG A 17 33.87 -1.82 -14.92
C ARG A 17 34.66 -1.69 -16.21
N ALA A 18 35.68 -2.55 -16.42
CA ALA A 18 36.47 -2.56 -17.63
C ALA A 18 35.63 -2.87 -18.89
N GLY A 19 34.38 -3.32 -18.73
CA GLY A 19 33.46 -3.65 -19.82
C GLY A 19 32.30 -2.68 -20.02
N PHE A 20 32.29 -1.49 -19.35
CA PHE A 20 31.29 -0.46 -19.64
C PHE A 20 31.75 0.43 -20.79
N VAL A 21 31.13 0.29 -21.94
CA VAL A 21 31.49 1.03 -23.17
C VAL A 21 30.41 2.05 -23.50
N GLY A 22 30.79 3.20 -24.00
CA GLY A 22 29.91 4.27 -24.45
C GLY A 22 29.36 5.15 -23.34
N ARG A 23 28.37 5.93 -23.67
CA ARG A 23 27.67 6.87 -22.75
C ARG A 23 28.65 7.86 -22.08
N THR A 24 29.68 8.25 -22.85
CA THR A 24 30.73 9.13 -22.32
C THR A 24 30.22 10.51 -21.95
N GLU A 25 29.26 11.03 -22.72
CA GLU A 25 28.69 12.36 -22.49
C GLU A 25 27.84 12.37 -21.22
N GLU A 26 26.96 11.37 -21.04
CA GLU A 26 26.09 11.25 -19.88
C GLU A 26 26.91 11.06 -18.60
N ARG A 27 27.94 10.21 -18.64
CA ARG A 27 28.88 9.99 -17.53
C ARG A 27 29.68 11.24 -17.20
N ALA A 28 30.16 11.97 -18.24
CA ALA A 28 30.92 13.19 -18.06
C ALA A 28 30.03 14.32 -17.51
N ALA A 29 28.77 14.42 -17.97
CA ALA A 29 27.81 15.38 -17.44
C ALA A 29 27.56 15.18 -15.94
N PHE A 30 27.34 13.92 -15.51
CA PHE A 30 27.14 13.61 -14.10
C PHE A 30 28.40 13.85 -13.25
N ARG A 31 29.61 13.46 -13.75
CA ARG A 31 30.88 13.77 -13.05
C ARG A 31 31.12 15.27 -12.89
N ARG A 32 30.88 16.06 -13.94
CA ARG A 32 30.98 17.52 -13.87
C ARG A 32 30.05 18.10 -12.84
N ASN A 33 28.81 17.61 -12.77
CA ASN A 33 27.82 18.04 -11.80
C ASN A 33 28.30 17.83 -10.35
N LEU A 34 28.87 16.67 -10.03
CA LEU A 34 29.41 16.36 -8.70
C LEU A 34 30.67 17.17 -8.32
N GLN A 35 31.27 17.89 -9.29
CA GLN A 35 32.41 18.82 -9.07
C GLN A 35 31.98 20.26 -8.86
N LEU A 36 30.70 20.58 -9.14
CA LEU A 36 30.13 21.91 -8.92
C LEU A 36 29.65 22.02 -7.48
N ALA A 37 29.75 23.21 -6.91
CA ALA A 37 29.05 23.50 -5.65
C ALA A 37 27.53 23.52 -5.90
N PRO A 38 26.72 23.17 -4.89
CA PRO A 38 25.25 23.20 -5.03
C PRO A 38 24.70 24.59 -5.42
N GLU A 39 25.39 25.66 -5.08
CA GLU A 39 25.04 27.05 -5.37
C GLU A 39 25.39 27.49 -6.81
N ASP A 40 26.12 26.66 -7.55
CA ASP A 40 26.47 26.99 -8.95
C ASP A 40 25.22 26.84 -9.84
N GLU A 41 24.89 27.85 -10.62
CA GLU A 41 23.72 27.86 -11.51
C GLU A 41 23.69 26.70 -12.52
N ARG A 42 24.84 26.13 -12.82
CA ARG A 42 24.99 24.95 -13.70
C ARG A 42 24.74 23.64 -12.97
N HIS A 43 24.66 23.64 -11.61
CA HIS A 43 24.40 22.43 -10.86
C HIS A 43 22.98 21.92 -11.16
N ARG A 44 22.83 20.62 -11.25
CA ARG A 44 21.54 19.94 -11.48
C ARG A 44 21.26 18.97 -10.33
N PHE A 45 20.09 19.13 -9.71
CA PHE A 45 19.67 18.33 -8.58
C PHE A 45 18.98 17.04 -9.01
N LEU A 46 18.49 16.98 -10.26
CA LEU A 46 17.75 15.83 -10.79
C LEU A 46 18.28 15.43 -12.17
N PHE A 47 18.66 14.17 -12.30
CA PHE A 47 19.02 13.54 -13.56
C PHE A 47 17.95 12.55 -13.96
N HIS A 48 17.41 12.68 -15.15
CA HIS A 48 16.42 11.74 -15.69
C HIS A 48 16.95 11.01 -16.90
N VAL A 49 17.21 9.71 -16.72
CA VAL A 49 17.66 8.81 -17.78
C VAL A 49 16.44 8.16 -18.41
N HIS A 50 16.16 8.43 -19.69
CA HIS A 50 14.98 7.84 -20.33
C HIS A 50 15.28 7.27 -21.73
N GLY A 51 14.43 6.36 -22.19
CA GLY A 51 14.56 5.70 -23.47
C GLY A 51 13.95 4.30 -23.51
N ILE A 52 13.93 3.69 -24.68
CA ILE A 52 13.29 2.38 -24.91
C ILE A 52 13.93 1.26 -24.08
N ALA A 53 13.25 0.13 -23.95
CA ALA A 53 13.79 -1.04 -23.26
C ALA A 53 15.03 -1.57 -23.97
N GLY A 54 16.05 -2.01 -23.21
CA GLY A 54 17.28 -2.59 -23.76
C GLY A 54 18.38 -1.61 -24.15
N VAL A 55 18.16 -0.27 -24.03
CA VAL A 55 19.20 0.75 -24.33
C VAL A 55 20.26 0.90 -23.25
N GLY A 56 20.15 0.16 -22.15
CA GLY A 56 21.15 0.17 -21.10
C GLY A 56 20.92 1.18 -19.97
N LYS A 57 19.70 1.69 -19.74
CA LYS A 57 19.35 2.64 -18.67
C LYS A 57 19.83 2.19 -17.30
N SER A 58 19.34 1.03 -16.83
CA SER A 58 19.70 0.50 -15.51
C SER A 58 21.19 0.28 -15.34
N ARG A 59 21.89 -0.07 -16.44
CA ARG A 59 23.35 -0.21 -16.44
C ARG A 59 24.04 1.14 -16.30
N LEU A 60 23.53 2.18 -16.99
CA LEU A 60 24.03 3.54 -16.83
C LEU A 60 23.78 4.04 -15.40
N VAL A 61 22.57 3.86 -14.86
CA VAL A 61 22.25 4.27 -13.47
C VAL A 61 23.19 3.61 -12.46
N ARG A 62 23.54 2.34 -12.67
CA ARG A 62 24.54 1.64 -11.83
C ARG A 62 25.96 2.21 -12.01
N GLU A 63 26.29 2.64 -13.21
CA GLU A 63 27.57 3.33 -13.47
C GLU A 63 27.59 4.71 -12.81
N LEU A 64 26.46 5.45 -12.84
CA LEU A 64 26.33 6.73 -12.14
C LEU A 64 26.43 6.53 -10.61
N GLU A 65 25.81 5.46 -10.08
CA GLU A 65 25.99 5.07 -8.66
C GLU A 65 27.46 4.88 -8.30
N GLN A 66 28.20 4.19 -9.16
CA GLN A 66 29.61 3.94 -8.95
C GLN A 66 30.43 5.24 -9.03
N ILE A 67 30.16 6.11 -9.99
CA ILE A 67 30.78 7.44 -10.09
C ILE A 67 30.55 8.24 -8.82
N ALA A 68 29.31 8.22 -8.30
CA ALA A 68 28.96 8.89 -7.06
C ALA A 68 29.76 8.32 -5.86
N ARG A 69 29.87 6.98 -5.75
CA ARG A 69 30.67 6.33 -4.71
C ARG A 69 32.16 6.65 -4.78
N GLU A 70 32.72 6.72 -6.00
CA GLU A 70 34.11 7.13 -6.24
C GLU A 70 34.33 8.59 -5.83
N ALA A 71 33.31 9.44 -5.94
CA ALA A 71 33.29 10.80 -5.43
C ALA A 71 33.04 10.89 -3.91
N GLY A 72 32.93 9.76 -3.20
CA GLY A 72 32.69 9.70 -1.76
C GLY A 72 31.26 9.91 -1.35
N ALA A 73 30.30 9.80 -2.28
CA ALA A 73 28.89 10.00 -2.00
C ALA A 73 28.28 8.84 -1.20
N LEU A 74 27.30 9.15 -0.36
CA LEU A 74 26.36 8.19 0.21
C LEU A 74 25.29 7.88 -0.83
N THR A 75 25.05 6.61 -1.16
CA THR A 75 24.14 6.23 -2.24
C THR A 75 23.01 5.34 -1.79
N ALA A 76 21.81 5.49 -2.41
CA ALA A 76 20.72 4.55 -2.28
C ALA A 76 20.09 4.29 -3.65
N TYR A 77 19.89 3.02 -3.98
CA TYR A 77 19.32 2.58 -5.23
C TYR A 77 18.00 1.85 -4.99
N VAL A 78 16.93 2.35 -5.59
CA VAL A 78 15.56 1.79 -5.51
C VAL A 78 15.13 1.38 -6.90
N ASP A 79 14.55 0.20 -7.03
CA ASP A 79 14.03 -0.34 -8.29
C ASP A 79 12.55 -0.74 -8.18
N GLU A 80 12.05 -1.44 -9.19
CA GLU A 80 10.66 -1.90 -9.28
C GLU A 80 10.20 -2.87 -8.16
N GLY A 81 11.08 -3.25 -7.26
CA GLY A 81 10.77 -4.14 -6.14
C GLY A 81 9.97 -3.49 -5.02
N VAL A 82 9.72 -2.17 -5.10
CA VAL A 82 8.95 -1.41 -4.10
C VAL A 82 7.53 -1.16 -4.59
N ALA A 83 6.57 -1.16 -3.67
CA ALA A 83 5.15 -0.95 -3.96
C ALA A 83 4.64 0.43 -3.49
N GLY A 84 5.43 1.18 -2.72
CA GLY A 84 5.07 2.49 -2.19
C GLY A 84 6.25 3.24 -1.61
N VAL A 85 5.98 4.45 -1.09
CA VAL A 85 6.99 5.30 -0.45
C VAL A 85 7.62 4.62 0.78
N PRO A 86 6.88 3.99 1.71
CA PRO A 86 7.47 3.34 2.87
C PRO A 86 8.46 2.23 2.52
N GLU A 87 8.17 1.43 1.48
CA GLU A 87 9.06 0.38 1.01
C GLU A 87 10.33 0.99 0.39
N ALA A 88 10.19 2.07 -0.39
CA ALA A 88 11.34 2.80 -0.95
C ALA A 88 12.25 3.33 0.17
N LEU A 89 11.68 3.95 1.21
CA LEU A 89 12.43 4.41 2.38
C LEU A 89 13.10 3.26 3.14
N THR A 90 12.44 2.10 3.23
CA THR A 90 13.03 0.88 3.82
C THR A 90 14.26 0.42 3.07
N VAL A 91 14.21 0.43 1.73
CA VAL A 91 15.33 0.07 0.87
C VAL A 91 16.49 1.06 1.04
N MET A 92 16.20 2.37 1.05
CA MET A 92 17.20 3.43 1.25
C MET A 92 17.90 3.29 2.62
N ALA A 93 17.14 3.19 3.70
CA ALA A 93 17.68 3.07 5.06
C ALA A 93 18.60 1.86 5.21
N ARG A 94 18.21 0.70 4.65
CA ARG A 94 19.04 -0.51 4.65
C ARG A 94 20.38 -0.30 3.92
N GLN A 95 20.35 0.36 2.77
CA GLN A 95 21.57 0.62 1.99
C GLN A 95 22.49 1.64 2.66
N PHE A 96 21.95 2.66 3.30
CA PHE A 96 22.74 3.60 4.11
C PHE A 96 23.39 2.90 5.31
N ALA A 97 22.66 1.99 5.96
CA ALA A 97 23.21 1.20 7.07
C ALA A 97 24.41 0.33 6.63
N VAL A 98 24.35 -0.29 5.44
CA VAL A 98 25.47 -1.07 4.86
C VAL A 98 26.69 -0.18 4.60
N GLN A 99 26.50 1.10 4.29
CA GLN A 99 27.55 2.10 4.08
C GLN A 99 28.01 2.77 5.39
N GLY A 100 27.59 2.21 6.54
CA GLY A 100 27.98 2.69 7.87
C GLY A 100 27.20 3.89 8.39
N ARG A 101 26.13 4.29 7.71
CA ARG A 101 25.24 5.39 8.09
C ARG A 101 23.85 4.85 8.44
N ARG A 102 23.61 4.61 9.71
CA ARG A 102 22.39 3.97 10.18
C ARG A 102 21.33 5.00 10.56
N PHE A 103 20.19 4.97 9.91
CA PHE A 103 19.04 5.86 10.10
C PHE A 103 18.07 5.22 11.12
N ARG A 104 18.45 5.35 12.42
CA ARG A 104 17.82 4.56 13.50
C ARG A 104 16.36 4.91 13.72
N GLU A 105 16.04 6.18 13.69
CA GLU A 105 14.65 6.63 13.92
C GLU A 105 13.76 6.28 12.74
N LEU A 106 14.25 6.44 11.53
CA LEU A 106 13.54 6.01 10.33
C LEU A 106 13.32 4.48 10.34
N GLU A 107 14.34 3.67 10.65
CA GLU A 107 14.22 2.21 10.77
C GLU A 107 13.16 1.81 11.80
N ARG A 108 13.13 2.50 12.95
CA ARG A 108 12.13 2.27 14.02
C ARG A 108 10.72 2.56 13.55
N LEU A 109 10.50 3.72 12.90
CA LEU A 109 9.18 4.12 12.40
C LEU A 109 8.70 3.25 11.24
N LEU A 110 9.61 2.82 10.36
CA LEU A 110 9.27 1.87 9.28
C LEU A 110 8.87 0.49 9.82
N ALA A 111 9.48 0.05 10.93
CA ALA A 111 9.06 -1.17 11.61
C ALA A 111 7.67 -1.01 12.24
N ALA A 112 7.45 0.11 12.95
CA ALA A 112 6.15 0.45 13.54
C ALA A 112 5.05 0.59 12.47
N HIS A 113 5.36 1.24 11.33
CA HIS A 113 4.42 1.37 10.22
C HIS A 113 3.93 0.00 9.72
N ARG A 114 4.85 -0.96 9.52
CA ARG A 114 4.49 -2.32 9.08
C ARG A 114 3.59 -3.03 10.06
N GLU A 115 3.91 -2.95 11.36
CA GLU A 115 3.12 -3.55 12.43
C GLU A 115 1.72 -2.91 12.51
N ARG A 116 1.65 -1.56 12.52
CA ARG A 116 0.39 -0.82 12.62
C ARG A 116 -0.50 -0.95 11.38
N ARG A 117 0.11 -1.00 10.20
CA ARG A 117 -0.62 -1.26 8.97
C ARG A 117 -1.33 -2.61 9.02
N HIS A 118 -0.65 -3.64 9.50
CA HIS A 118 -1.24 -4.98 9.65
C HIS A 118 -2.38 -4.99 10.68
N GLU A 119 -2.19 -4.31 11.82
CA GLU A 119 -3.24 -4.12 12.82
C GLU A 119 -4.45 -3.35 12.26
N ALA A 120 -4.21 -2.31 11.44
CA ALA A 120 -5.25 -1.50 10.81
C ALA A 120 -6.06 -2.29 9.76
N GLU A 121 -5.39 -3.09 8.92
CA GLU A 121 -6.03 -3.96 7.93
C GLU A 121 -6.90 -5.00 8.61
N ALA A 122 -6.43 -5.61 9.70
CA ALA A 122 -7.22 -6.53 10.53
C ALA A 122 -8.43 -5.84 11.19
N ALA A 123 -8.24 -4.61 11.70
CA ALA A 123 -9.29 -3.85 12.36
C ALA A 123 -10.38 -3.34 11.40
N LEU A 124 -10.01 -2.98 10.15
CA LEU A 124 -10.99 -2.57 9.12
C LEU A 124 -11.88 -3.73 8.68
N ALA A 125 -11.34 -4.95 8.71
CA ALA A 125 -12.15 -6.16 8.47
C ALA A 125 -13.20 -6.40 9.58
N MET A 126 -13.10 -5.70 10.72
CA MET A 126 -13.86 -5.93 11.93
C MET A 126 -14.77 -4.74 12.35
N GLY A 127 -14.97 -3.71 11.51
CA GLY A 127 -15.65 -2.46 11.86
C GLY A 127 -17.15 -2.54 12.06
N GLY A 128 -17.63 -2.20 13.27
CA GLY A 128 -19.03 -2.00 13.63
C GLY A 128 -19.41 -0.50 13.67
N PRO A 129 -20.70 -0.18 13.60
CA PRO A 129 -21.19 1.18 13.49
C PRO A 129 -21.24 1.88 14.85
N GLU A 130 -20.66 3.05 14.94
CA GLU A 130 -20.97 4.02 15.98
C GLU A 130 -21.71 5.23 15.41
N GLU A 131 -22.50 5.83 16.28
CA GLU A 131 -23.44 6.93 16.08
C GLU A 131 -23.02 7.95 14.99
N ARG A 132 -23.98 8.43 14.20
CA ARG A 132 -23.87 9.42 13.12
C ARG A 132 -23.16 10.69 13.62
N GLU A 133 -21.86 10.75 13.44
CA GLU A 133 -21.06 11.94 13.67
C GLU A 133 -20.55 12.47 12.34
N GLY A 134 -20.60 13.79 12.16
CA GLY A 134 -20.00 14.45 11.00
C GLY A 134 -18.46 14.31 11.01
N PRO A 135 -17.81 14.45 9.84
CA PRO A 135 -16.36 14.31 9.75
C PRO A 135 -15.63 15.43 10.47
N SER A 136 -14.54 15.11 11.18
CA SER A 136 -13.71 16.11 11.83
C SER A 136 -12.97 17.03 10.84
N ALA A 137 -12.65 18.28 11.27
CA ALA A 137 -11.90 19.22 10.45
C ALA A 137 -10.54 18.68 9.99
N GLY A 138 -9.89 17.85 10.81
CA GLY A 138 -8.63 17.16 10.46
C GLY A 138 -8.82 16.11 9.38
N SER A 139 -9.92 15.37 9.41
CA SER A 139 -10.24 14.36 8.41
C SER A 139 -10.72 14.96 7.09
N LEU A 140 -11.42 16.10 7.15
CA LEU A 140 -11.73 16.92 5.97
C LEU A 140 -10.46 17.44 5.30
N ALA A 141 -9.45 17.86 6.09
CA ALA A 141 -8.16 18.29 5.54
C ALA A 141 -7.42 17.13 4.86
N VAL A 142 -7.43 15.94 5.45
CA VAL A 142 -6.86 14.70 4.85
C VAL A 142 -7.62 14.31 3.60
N ALA A 143 -8.96 14.35 3.63
CA ALA A 143 -9.80 14.03 2.47
C ALA A 143 -9.59 15.03 1.32
N ARG A 144 -9.48 16.34 1.61
CA ARG A 144 -9.17 17.37 0.62
C ARG A 144 -7.76 17.24 0.04
N ALA A 145 -6.78 16.89 0.86
CA ALA A 145 -5.42 16.59 0.40
C ALA A 145 -5.38 15.34 -0.51
N ALA A 146 -6.18 14.33 -0.20
CA ALA A 146 -6.36 13.14 -1.04
C ALA A 146 -7.06 13.47 -2.37
N GLN A 147 -7.97 14.44 -2.40
CA GLN A 147 -8.69 14.86 -3.61
C GLN A 147 -7.82 15.73 -4.55
N VAL A 148 -6.89 16.52 -4.01
CA VAL A 148 -6.09 17.50 -4.77
C VAL A 148 -4.88 16.90 -5.48
N GLY A 149 -4.68 15.59 -5.44
CA GLY A 149 -3.64 14.99 -6.29
C GLY A 149 -2.93 13.79 -5.73
N LEU A 150 -3.51 13.11 -4.78
CA LEU A 150 -2.83 12.00 -4.14
C LEU A 150 -3.76 10.78 -4.05
N GLY A 151 -3.80 10.00 -5.10
CA GLY A 151 -4.19 8.60 -5.05
C GLY A 151 -3.19 7.76 -4.23
N MET A 152 -2.73 8.26 -3.07
CA MET A 152 -1.56 7.74 -2.37
C MET A 152 -1.75 7.56 -0.86
N VAL A 153 -2.97 7.35 -0.41
CA VAL A 153 -3.15 6.75 0.91
C VAL A 153 -3.46 5.27 0.68
N PRO A 154 -2.58 4.32 1.02
CA PRO A 154 -2.80 2.91 0.72
C PRO A 154 -4.09 2.35 1.31
N VAL A 155 -4.57 2.92 2.41
CA VAL A 155 -5.87 2.59 3.03
C VAL A 155 -7.00 3.50 2.54
N ALA A 156 -6.70 4.69 2.00
CA ALA A 156 -7.68 5.64 1.47
C ALA A 156 -7.62 5.75 -0.07
N GLY A 157 -6.60 5.23 -0.74
CA GLY A 157 -6.49 5.22 -2.20
C GLY A 157 -7.60 4.42 -2.90
N ALA A 158 -8.18 3.44 -2.21
CA ALA A 158 -9.41 2.75 -2.64
C ALA A 158 -10.65 3.67 -2.67
N PHE A 159 -10.55 4.85 -2.06
CA PHE A 159 -11.67 5.79 -1.87
C PHE A 159 -11.60 7.06 -2.73
N ALA A 160 -10.49 7.31 -3.43
CA ALA A 160 -10.18 8.66 -3.94
C ALA A 160 -10.85 9.05 -5.26
N VAL A 161 -11.53 8.17 -5.97
CA VAL A 161 -11.86 8.42 -7.39
C VAL A 161 -13.30 8.85 -7.67
N ALA A 162 -14.20 8.87 -6.71
CA ALA A 162 -15.58 9.34 -6.98
C ALA A 162 -16.34 9.82 -5.75
N LEU A 163 -15.71 10.29 -4.68
CA LEU A 163 -16.38 10.40 -3.40
C LEU A 163 -16.40 11.82 -2.83
N ASP A 164 -17.55 12.14 -2.26
CA ASP A 164 -17.81 13.25 -1.38
C ASP A 164 -16.73 13.30 -0.27
N THR A 165 -16.09 14.47 -0.12
CA THR A 165 -15.00 14.74 0.80
C THR A 165 -15.35 14.33 2.24
N ASP A 166 -16.64 14.45 2.57
CA ASP A 166 -17.16 14.16 3.91
C ASP A 166 -17.17 12.66 4.23
N ARG A 167 -17.40 11.81 3.24
CA ARG A 167 -17.38 10.36 3.41
C ARG A 167 -15.98 9.79 3.59
N LEU A 168 -15.00 10.35 2.87
CA LEU A 168 -13.57 10.02 3.07
C LEU A 168 -13.11 10.42 4.48
N ALA A 169 -13.55 11.58 4.94
CA ALA A 169 -13.22 12.08 6.26
C ALA A 169 -13.81 11.19 7.38
N GLN A 170 -15.04 10.72 7.24
CA GLN A 170 -15.67 9.79 8.20
C GLN A 170 -14.94 8.44 8.27
N GLY A 171 -14.47 7.91 7.14
CA GLY A 171 -13.63 6.70 7.09
C GLY A 171 -12.32 6.89 7.85
N ALA A 172 -11.68 8.05 7.67
CA ALA A 172 -10.44 8.41 8.38
C ALA A 172 -10.67 8.62 9.89
N ASP A 173 -11.81 9.17 10.30
CA ASP A 173 -12.16 9.34 11.72
C ASP A 173 -12.38 8.00 12.43
N ARG A 174 -13.05 7.06 11.76
CA ARG A 174 -13.26 5.71 12.29
C ARG A 174 -11.93 4.96 12.50
N LEU A 175 -10.99 5.14 11.58
CA LEU A 175 -9.64 4.58 11.73
C LEU A 175 -8.89 5.25 12.87
N ARG A 176 -8.94 6.60 12.96
CA ARG A 176 -8.29 7.35 14.05
C ARG A 176 -8.80 6.93 15.43
N ALA A 177 -10.11 6.67 15.55
CA ALA A 177 -10.71 6.24 16.81
C ALA A 177 -10.20 4.87 17.32
N ARG A 178 -9.54 4.09 16.45
CA ARG A 178 -9.06 2.73 16.77
C ARG A 178 -7.57 2.63 17.05
N PHE A 179 -6.79 3.64 16.68
CA PHE A 179 -5.35 3.63 16.96
C PHE A 179 -5.06 4.05 18.40
N ARG A 180 -3.95 3.54 18.96
CA ARG A 180 -3.50 3.86 20.33
C ARG A 180 -3.14 5.32 20.50
N SER A 181 -2.71 5.99 19.42
CA SER A 181 -2.35 7.39 19.42
C SER A 181 -2.66 8.05 18.06
N GLN A 182 -2.76 9.38 18.07
CA GLN A 182 -2.89 10.15 16.82
C GLN A 182 -1.67 9.96 15.91
N GLU A 183 -0.49 9.73 16.47
CA GLU A 183 0.74 9.46 15.73
C GLU A 183 0.67 8.11 15.00
N ASP A 184 0.15 7.05 15.64
CA ASP A 184 -0.05 5.75 15.01
C ASP A 184 -1.05 5.84 13.85
N ALA A 185 -2.13 6.61 14.03
CA ALA A 185 -3.11 6.85 12.98
C ALA A 185 -2.49 7.57 11.77
N GLN A 186 -1.68 8.61 12.01
CA GLN A 186 -0.99 9.33 10.95
C GLN A 186 0.06 8.46 10.25
N LEU A 187 0.77 7.62 11.00
CA LEU A 187 1.78 6.72 10.46
C LEU A 187 1.18 5.70 9.46
N VAL A 188 -0.08 5.32 9.63
CA VAL A 188 -0.78 4.39 8.73
C VAL A 188 -1.54 5.13 7.62
N LEU A 189 -2.24 6.22 7.95
CA LEU A 189 -3.09 6.95 6.99
C LEU A 189 -2.32 7.86 6.03
N SER A 190 -1.17 8.36 6.47
CA SER A 190 -0.32 9.26 5.69
C SER A 190 1.15 9.01 6.03
N PRO A 191 1.67 7.79 5.78
CA PRO A 191 3.01 7.41 6.19
C PRO A 191 4.10 8.35 5.67
N GLU A 192 3.93 8.89 4.46
CA GLU A 192 4.86 9.86 3.88
C GLU A 192 4.99 11.13 4.71
N ARG A 193 3.92 11.57 5.39
CA ARG A 193 3.94 12.77 6.25
C ARG A 193 4.73 12.56 7.53
N VAL A 194 4.83 11.33 8.00
CA VAL A 194 5.55 10.97 9.23
C VAL A 194 6.98 10.52 8.91
N LEU A 195 7.15 9.68 7.89
CA LEU A 195 8.42 9.06 7.56
C LEU A 195 9.36 10.01 6.81
N THR A 196 8.83 10.84 5.89
CA THR A 196 9.66 11.74 5.07
C THR A 196 10.37 12.83 5.89
N PRO A 197 9.72 13.52 6.84
CA PRO A 197 10.42 14.48 7.69
C PRO A 197 11.58 13.85 8.47
N VAL A 198 11.42 12.61 8.94
CA VAL A 198 12.47 11.87 9.66
C VAL A 198 13.62 11.51 8.71
N LEU A 199 13.29 11.02 7.49
CA LEU A 199 14.30 10.81 6.46
C LEU A 199 15.11 12.08 6.21
N LEU A 200 14.45 13.24 6.00
CA LEU A 200 15.12 14.52 5.71
C LEU A 200 15.99 14.96 6.89
N THR A 201 15.52 14.79 8.12
CA THR A 201 16.27 15.11 9.33
C THR A 201 17.53 14.24 9.44
N GLU A 202 17.43 12.93 9.18
CA GLU A 202 18.58 12.02 9.25
C GLU A 202 19.52 12.20 8.06
N LEU A 203 19.01 12.58 6.87
CA LEU A 203 19.84 13.01 5.75
C LEU A 203 20.61 14.29 6.07
N ALA A 204 19.97 15.28 6.69
CA ALA A 204 20.62 16.51 7.11
C ALA A 204 21.73 16.25 8.15
N ALA A 205 21.51 15.33 9.08
CA ALA A 205 22.50 14.94 10.09
C ALA A 205 23.78 14.29 9.50
N VAL A 206 23.70 13.70 8.31
CA VAL A 206 24.84 13.08 7.64
C VAL A 206 25.40 13.94 6.49
N ALA A 207 24.67 14.97 6.06
CA ALA A 207 25.00 15.79 4.91
C ALA A 207 26.39 16.47 5.02
N ASP A 208 26.76 16.96 6.21
CA ASP A 208 28.07 17.59 6.44
C ASP A 208 29.24 16.56 6.46
N ALA A 209 28.91 15.29 6.64
CA ALA A 209 29.91 14.23 6.77
C ALA A 209 30.20 13.50 5.45
N VAL A 210 29.49 13.85 4.38
CA VAL A 210 29.67 13.28 3.03
C VAL A 210 29.61 14.39 1.99
N PRO A 211 30.42 14.32 0.91
CA PRO A 211 30.38 15.35 -0.13
C PRO A 211 29.03 15.40 -0.86
N TRP A 212 28.42 14.24 -1.08
CA TRP A 212 27.15 14.10 -1.81
C TRP A 212 26.30 12.97 -1.23
N ILE A 213 25.00 13.08 -1.39
CA ILE A 213 24.03 12.02 -1.18
C ILE A 213 23.31 11.80 -2.53
N VAL A 214 23.37 10.58 -3.06
CA VAL A 214 22.77 10.29 -4.37
C VAL A 214 21.69 9.24 -4.25
N LEU A 215 20.45 9.62 -4.58
CA LEU A 215 19.28 8.75 -4.59
C LEU A 215 18.99 8.32 -6.03
N LEU A 216 19.01 7.01 -6.27
CA LEU A 216 18.81 6.46 -7.61
C LEU A 216 17.51 5.66 -7.63
N LEU A 217 16.57 6.09 -8.49
CA LEU A 217 15.24 5.51 -8.66
C LEU A 217 15.14 4.92 -10.07
N ASP A 218 15.35 3.61 -10.18
CA ASP A 218 15.32 2.91 -11.46
C ASP A 218 13.91 2.37 -11.76
N THR A 219 13.65 2.13 -13.04
CA THR A 219 12.36 1.62 -13.54
C THR A 219 11.19 2.56 -13.16
N TYR A 220 11.42 3.86 -13.37
CA TYR A 220 10.49 4.93 -12.91
C TYR A 220 9.12 4.87 -13.58
N GLU A 221 9.00 4.24 -14.75
CA GLU A 221 7.71 3.96 -15.38
C GLU A 221 6.79 3.06 -14.52
N ARG A 222 7.37 2.28 -13.59
CA ARG A 222 6.63 1.41 -12.67
C ARG A 222 6.49 2.01 -11.27
N THR A 223 7.51 2.71 -10.81
CA THR A 223 7.53 3.33 -9.47
C THR A 223 7.01 4.77 -9.48
N GLY A 224 7.05 5.44 -10.62
CA GLY A 224 6.59 6.83 -10.79
C GLY A 224 5.15 7.09 -10.34
N PRO A 225 4.16 6.23 -10.60
CA PRO A 225 2.79 6.50 -10.17
C PRO A 225 2.64 6.84 -8.68
N PHE A 226 3.54 6.37 -7.83
CA PHE A 226 3.54 6.68 -6.38
C PHE A 226 4.76 7.47 -5.92
N LEU A 227 5.93 7.34 -6.58
CA LEU A 227 7.12 8.10 -6.20
C LEU A 227 7.16 9.51 -6.81
N ASP A 228 6.55 9.74 -7.98
CA ASP A 228 6.66 11.02 -8.68
C ASP A 228 6.01 12.19 -7.92
N PRO A 229 4.77 12.07 -7.38
CA PRO A 229 4.19 13.12 -6.54
C PRO A 229 4.99 13.37 -5.27
N TRP A 230 5.45 12.29 -4.61
CA TRP A 230 6.25 12.38 -3.41
C TRP A 230 7.61 13.04 -3.66
N LEU A 231 8.32 12.63 -4.72
CA LEU A 231 9.61 13.17 -5.10
C LEU A 231 9.49 14.65 -5.47
N HIS A 232 8.45 15.00 -6.22
CA HIS A 232 8.16 16.38 -6.57
C HIS A 232 7.98 17.24 -5.31
N ASP A 233 7.14 16.80 -4.37
CA ASP A 233 6.92 17.54 -3.12
C ASP A 233 8.21 17.69 -2.30
N VAL A 234 9.03 16.63 -2.21
CA VAL A 234 10.31 16.64 -1.48
C VAL A 234 11.31 17.61 -2.10
N MET A 235 11.34 17.72 -3.43
CA MET A 235 12.34 18.53 -4.14
C MET A 235 11.90 19.98 -4.37
N THR A 236 10.59 20.26 -4.41
CA THR A 236 10.09 21.59 -4.85
C THR A 236 9.35 22.35 -3.75
N THR A 237 9.05 21.71 -2.63
CA THR A 237 8.31 22.33 -1.53
C THR A 237 9.00 22.10 -0.19
N ASP A 238 8.60 22.82 0.85
CA ASP A 238 9.02 22.63 2.23
C ASP A 238 8.05 21.76 3.06
N ARG A 239 7.10 21.10 2.39
CA ARG A 239 6.02 20.33 3.00
C ARG A 239 6.50 19.29 4.02
N TYR A 240 7.63 18.66 3.75
CA TYR A 240 8.22 17.62 4.60
C TYR A 240 9.45 18.10 5.36
N GLY A 241 9.89 19.34 5.14
CA GLY A 241 11.12 19.91 5.65
C GLY A 241 12.14 20.17 4.55
N ALA A 242 13.31 20.67 4.92
CA ALA A 242 14.37 21.01 3.98
C ALA A 242 15.17 19.80 3.53
N LEU A 243 15.29 19.59 2.23
CA LEU A 243 16.22 18.63 1.63
C LEU A 243 17.64 19.24 1.63
N PRO A 244 18.70 18.53 2.10
CA PRO A 244 20.06 19.05 2.02
C PRO A 244 20.49 19.38 0.59
N ALA A 245 21.20 20.48 0.41
CA ALA A 245 21.61 20.98 -0.91
C ALA A 245 22.57 20.05 -1.66
N ASN A 246 23.29 19.16 -0.92
CA ASN A 246 24.17 18.18 -1.52
C ASN A 246 23.48 16.84 -1.86
N VAL A 247 22.15 16.85 -2.01
CA VAL A 247 21.38 15.70 -2.52
C VAL A 247 21.20 15.81 -4.01
N VAL A 248 21.53 14.74 -4.73
CA VAL A 248 21.27 14.59 -6.16
C VAL A 248 20.40 13.37 -6.37
N VAL A 249 19.33 13.51 -7.16
CA VAL A 249 18.44 12.43 -7.52
C VAL A 249 18.68 11.99 -8.95
N VAL A 250 18.73 10.67 -9.17
CA VAL A 250 18.79 10.07 -10.50
C VAL A 250 17.57 9.19 -10.69
N THR A 251 16.76 9.47 -11.69
CA THR A 251 15.61 8.63 -12.06
C THR A 251 15.86 7.98 -13.41
N SER A 252 15.29 6.80 -13.64
CA SER A 252 15.41 6.08 -14.91
C SER A 252 14.07 5.48 -15.34
N GLY A 253 13.56 5.87 -16.52
CA GLY A 253 12.25 5.49 -17.03
C GLY A 253 12.21 5.30 -18.54
N GLN A 254 11.03 4.93 -19.07
CA GLN A 254 10.85 4.78 -20.53
C GLN A 254 10.51 6.10 -21.22
N HIS A 255 9.84 7.01 -20.52
CA HIS A 255 9.35 8.29 -21.03
C HIS A 255 10.06 9.46 -20.36
N SER A 256 10.08 10.62 -21.03
CA SER A 256 10.45 11.88 -20.37
C SER A 256 9.51 12.24 -19.22
N PHE A 257 9.93 13.07 -18.31
CA PHE A 257 9.07 13.60 -17.25
C PHE A 257 7.85 14.35 -17.79
N ASP A 258 6.75 14.27 -17.06
CA ASP A 258 5.56 15.08 -17.31
C ASP A 258 5.89 16.58 -17.14
N THR A 259 5.78 17.32 -18.23
CA THR A 259 6.03 18.78 -18.25
C THR A 259 5.01 19.55 -17.45
N ALA A 260 3.79 19.05 -17.26
CA ALA A 260 2.78 19.72 -16.46
C ALA A 260 3.18 19.76 -14.98
N ARG A 261 3.85 18.72 -14.47
CA ARG A 261 4.32 18.66 -13.08
C ARG A 261 5.72 19.23 -12.89
N TRP A 262 6.66 18.87 -13.77
CA TRP A 262 8.08 19.18 -13.63
C TRP A 262 8.55 20.38 -14.44
N GLY A 263 7.65 21.10 -15.13
CA GLY A 263 8.00 22.23 -15.97
C GLY A 263 8.69 23.37 -15.22
N SER A 264 8.24 23.66 -13.99
CA SER A 264 8.86 24.69 -13.13
C SER A 264 10.25 24.29 -12.60
N PHE A 265 10.62 23.03 -12.68
CA PHE A 265 11.90 22.47 -12.23
C PHE A 265 12.88 22.22 -13.38
N ALA A 266 12.58 22.71 -14.59
CA ALA A 266 13.35 22.43 -15.81
C ALA A 266 14.80 22.90 -15.70
N ASP A 267 15.07 24.04 -15.08
CA ASP A 267 16.42 24.61 -14.94
C ASP A 267 17.29 23.84 -13.92
N PHE A 268 16.69 23.02 -13.08
CA PHE A 268 17.38 22.26 -12.03
C PHE A 268 17.55 20.78 -12.36
N ARG A 269 17.09 20.36 -13.54
CA ARG A 269 17.18 18.97 -14.00
C ARG A 269 18.05 18.83 -15.25
N ALA A 270 18.57 17.61 -15.42
CA ALA A 270 19.24 17.16 -16.64
C ALA A 270 18.46 15.99 -17.23
N ASP A 271 17.94 16.14 -18.44
CA ASP A 271 17.32 15.05 -19.18
C ASP A 271 18.41 14.34 -19.99
N LEU A 272 18.50 13.01 -19.83
CA LEU A 272 19.46 12.13 -20.50
C LEU A 272 18.71 11.12 -21.39
N PRO A 273 18.30 11.51 -22.60
CA PRO A 273 17.64 10.60 -23.53
C PRO A 273 18.61 9.56 -24.06
N LEU A 274 18.34 8.27 -23.79
CA LEU A 274 19.16 7.18 -24.30
C LEU A 274 18.53 6.55 -25.56
N GLY A 275 19.27 6.63 -26.65
CA GLY A 275 19.02 5.87 -27.86
C GLY A 275 19.82 4.56 -27.89
N PRO A 276 19.72 3.79 -28.99
CA PRO A 276 20.69 2.76 -29.33
C PRO A 276 22.12 3.33 -29.29
N PHE A 277 23.11 2.49 -29.15
CA PHE A 277 24.51 2.92 -29.29
C PHE A 277 24.72 3.61 -30.63
N THR A 278 25.52 4.65 -30.67
CA THR A 278 26.09 5.17 -31.92
C THR A 278 26.92 4.08 -32.55
N GLU A 279 27.20 4.24 -33.86
CA GLU A 279 28.07 3.28 -34.57
C GLU A 279 29.45 3.17 -33.92
N GLU A 280 30.01 4.30 -33.44
CA GLU A 280 31.29 4.36 -32.75
C GLU A 280 31.27 3.61 -31.42
N GLU A 281 30.23 3.81 -30.59
CA GLU A 281 30.07 3.10 -29.34
C GLU A 281 29.89 1.59 -29.51
N ALA A 282 29.09 1.20 -30.50
CA ALA A 282 28.87 -0.21 -30.82
C ALA A 282 30.16 -0.87 -31.36
N ARG A 283 30.91 -0.16 -32.20
CA ARG A 283 32.23 -0.60 -32.69
C ARG A 283 33.23 -0.72 -31.57
N GLY A 284 33.25 0.23 -30.64
CA GLY A 284 34.07 0.19 -29.43
C GLY A 284 33.80 -1.06 -28.60
N LEU A 285 32.51 -1.37 -28.35
CA LEU A 285 32.12 -2.59 -27.61
C LEU A 285 32.54 -3.87 -28.35
N LEU A 286 32.38 -3.92 -29.70
CA LEU A 286 32.77 -5.05 -30.52
C LEU A 286 34.28 -5.25 -30.47
N ALA A 287 35.05 -4.17 -30.59
CA ALA A 287 36.52 -4.20 -30.57
C ALA A 287 37.05 -4.67 -29.21
N ASP A 288 36.47 -4.21 -28.09
CA ASP A 288 36.80 -4.64 -26.71
C ASP A 288 36.53 -6.13 -26.48
N LYS A 289 35.53 -6.68 -27.18
CA LYS A 289 35.17 -8.11 -27.14
C LYS A 289 35.94 -8.92 -28.19
N GLY A 290 36.86 -8.28 -28.94
CA GLY A 290 37.72 -8.95 -29.94
C GLY A 290 37.12 -9.10 -31.33
N VAL A 291 35.92 -8.57 -31.60
CA VAL A 291 35.27 -8.57 -32.91
C VAL A 291 35.72 -7.32 -33.66
N ARG A 292 36.64 -7.48 -34.63
CA ARG A 292 37.27 -6.36 -35.34
C ARG A 292 37.16 -6.48 -36.87
N ASP A 293 36.69 -7.61 -37.37
CA ASP A 293 36.51 -7.82 -38.82
C ASP A 293 35.37 -6.96 -39.35
N GLU A 294 35.65 -6.07 -40.28
CA GLU A 294 34.72 -5.04 -40.74
C GLU A 294 33.41 -5.59 -41.32
N PRO A 295 33.40 -6.63 -42.14
CA PRO A 295 32.20 -7.28 -42.63
C PRO A 295 31.34 -7.87 -41.48
N VAL A 296 31.97 -8.39 -40.43
CA VAL A 296 31.28 -8.93 -39.24
C VAL A 296 30.69 -7.80 -38.41
N VAL A 297 31.45 -6.74 -38.17
CA VAL A 297 31.00 -5.55 -37.46
C VAL A 297 29.80 -4.91 -38.15
N ALA A 298 29.88 -4.71 -39.49
CA ALA A 298 28.80 -4.15 -40.29
C ALA A 298 27.51 -4.99 -40.17
N GLU A 299 27.63 -6.31 -40.21
CA GLU A 299 26.48 -7.21 -40.08
C GLU A 299 25.89 -7.22 -38.69
N VAL A 300 26.72 -7.20 -37.64
CA VAL A 300 26.22 -7.06 -36.25
C VAL A 300 25.47 -5.74 -36.07
N LEU A 301 26.01 -4.63 -36.55
CA LEU A 301 25.37 -3.32 -36.47
C LEU A 301 24.03 -3.29 -37.23
N ARG A 302 24.02 -3.84 -38.44
CA ARG A 302 22.81 -3.96 -39.27
C ARG A 302 21.73 -4.76 -38.58
N LEU A 303 22.09 -5.84 -37.88
CA LEU A 303 21.19 -6.79 -37.31
C LEU A 303 20.67 -6.36 -35.91
N THR A 304 21.48 -5.63 -35.14
CA THR A 304 21.15 -5.20 -33.79
C THR A 304 20.52 -3.81 -33.73
N GLY A 305 20.68 -3.02 -34.82
CA GLY A 305 20.29 -1.61 -34.81
C GLY A 305 20.99 -0.81 -33.72
N GLY A 306 22.16 -1.24 -33.27
CA GLY A 306 22.93 -0.62 -32.20
C GLY A 306 22.35 -0.85 -30.80
N LEU A 307 21.34 -1.71 -30.61
CA LEU A 307 20.82 -2.00 -29.27
C LEU A 307 21.92 -2.63 -28.40
N PRO A 308 22.34 -1.97 -27.29
CA PRO A 308 23.49 -2.38 -26.48
C PRO A 308 23.46 -3.84 -26.02
N VAL A 309 22.30 -4.33 -25.64
CA VAL A 309 22.12 -5.72 -25.20
C VAL A 309 22.38 -6.71 -26.35
N LEU A 310 21.89 -6.41 -27.56
CA LEU A 310 22.06 -7.29 -28.70
C LEU A 310 23.50 -7.23 -29.26
N VAL A 311 24.09 -6.04 -29.30
CA VAL A 311 25.50 -5.84 -29.68
C VAL A 311 26.42 -6.63 -28.75
N SER A 312 26.20 -6.51 -27.42
CA SER A 312 26.98 -7.25 -26.42
C SER A 312 26.82 -8.76 -26.55
N THR A 313 25.61 -9.23 -26.80
CA THR A 313 25.32 -10.67 -26.97
C THR A 313 26.03 -11.25 -28.23
N LEU A 314 25.92 -10.56 -29.35
CA LEU A 314 26.60 -10.99 -30.60
C LEU A 314 28.13 -10.86 -30.51
N ALA A 315 28.63 -9.84 -29.82
CA ALA A 315 30.08 -9.66 -29.58
C ALA A 315 30.67 -10.81 -28.75
N GLU A 316 29.95 -11.28 -27.73
CA GLU A 316 30.40 -12.39 -26.87
C GLU A 316 30.39 -13.74 -27.57
N SER A 317 29.60 -13.89 -28.65
CA SER A 317 29.61 -15.08 -29.45
C SER A 317 30.87 -15.22 -30.34
N GLY A 318 31.61 -14.14 -30.51
CA GLY A 318 32.90 -14.13 -31.26
C GLY A 318 32.78 -14.56 -32.70
N PRO A 319 31.87 -13.99 -33.52
CA PRO A 319 31.72 -14.39 -34.95
C PRO A 319 33.01 -14.11 -35.74
N VAL A 320 33.45 -15.06 -36.52
CA VAL A 320 34.68 -14.98 -37.30
C VAL A 320 34.41 -14.59 -38.77
N GLY A 321 33.15 -14.74 -39.22
CA GLY A 321 32.75 -14.37 -40.58
C GLY A 321 31.32 -13.82 -40.67
N PRO A 322 31.02 -13.00 -41.72
CA PRO A 322 29.68 -12.37 -41.81
C PRO A 322 28.55 -13.37 -42.02
N GLY A 323 28.80 -14.51 -42.64
CA GLY A 323 27.82 -15.62 -42.77
C GLY A 323 27.50 -16.32 -41.45
N GLU A 324 28.30 -16.09 -40.41
CA GLU A 324 28.11 -16.58 -39.09
C GLU A 324 27.26 -15.62 -38.24
N VAL A 325 27.15 -14.35 -38.68
CA VAL A 325 26.26 -13.34 -38.10
C VAL A 325 24.91 -13.41 -38.82
N GLY A 326 24.00 -14.19 -38.47
CA GLY A 326 22.75 -14.25 -39.23
C GLY A 326 21.67 -13.33 -38.60
N ASP A 327 20.47 -13.39 -39.14
CA ASP A 327 19.39 -12.45 -38.84
C ASP A 327 18.88 -12.52 -37.37
N PRO A 328 19.01 -11.48 -36.55
CA PRO A 328 18.45 -11.45 -35.19
C PRO A 328 16.95 -11.27 -35.19
N SER A 329 16.32 -10.83 -36.29
CA SER A 329 14.86 -10.71 -36.33
C SER A 329 14.16 -12.04 -36.42
N ALA A 330 14.83 -13.09 -36.93
CA ALA A 330 14.32 -14.45 -36.77
C ALA A 330 14.58 -14.95 -35.37
N THR A 331 15.64 -14.51 -34.71
CA THR A 331 15.87 -14.68 -33.28
C THR A 331 17.26 -14.20 -32.83
N ALA A 332 17.36 -13.07 -32.22
CA ALA A 332 18.55 -12.67 -31.44
C ALA A 332 18.98 -13.80 -30.49
N VAL A 333 17.99 -14.58 -30.04
CA VAL A 333 18.11 -15.70 -29.15
C VAL A 333 18.65 -16.96 -29.82
N ASP A 334 18.17 -17.30 -31.04
CA ASP A 334 18.68 -18.46 -31.72
C ASP A 334 20.17 -18.30 -32.02
N ARG A 335 20.63 -17.07 -32.13
CA ARG A 335 22.04 -16.79 -32.34
C ARG A 335 22.87 -16.85 -31.10
N PHE A 336 22.34 -16.30 -30.00
CA PHE A 336 22.94 -16.50 -28.72
C PHE A 336 23.11 -17.98 -28.42
N LEU A 337 22.05 -18.78 -28.61
CA LEU A 337 22.06 -20.23 -28.41
C LEU A 337 22.82 -21.00 -29.50
N LYS A 338 23.00 -20.44 -30.69
CA LYS A 338 23.81 -21.05 -31.76
C LYS A 338 25.30 -21.09 -31.41
N TRP A 339 25.78 -20.11 -30.66
CA TRP A 339 27.17 -19.99 -30.26
C TRP A 339 27.53 -20.74 -28.97
N GLU A 340 26.55 -21.02 -28.14
CA GLU A 340 26.72 -21.97 -27.04
C GLU A 340 26.70 -23.38 -27.61
N ARG A 341 27.85 -24.03 -27.62
CA ARG A 341 28.03 -25.35 -28.22
C ARG A 341 27.52 -26.49 -27.37
N ASP A 342 27.41 -26.27 -26.07
CA ASP A 342 26.89 -27.25 -25.15
C ASP A 342 25.34 -27.30 -25.24
N PRO A 343 24.77 -28.44 -25.68
CA PRO A 343 23.33 -28.58 -25.82
C PRO A 343 22.60 -28.47 -24.48
N VAL A 344 23.24 -28.86 -23.35
CA VAL A 344 22.65 -28.78 -22.01
C VAL A 344 22.52 -27.34 -21.59
N ARG A 345 23.55 -26.52 -21.81
CA ARG A 345 23.51 -25.07 -21.52
C ARG A 345 22.47 -24.32 -22.37
N ARG A 346 22.37 -24.69 -23.68
CA ARG A 346 21.34 -24.12 -24.56
C ARG A 346 19.93 -24.44 -24.07
N ALA A 347 19.68 -25.69 -23.67
CA ALA A 347 18.40 -26.12 -23.12
C ALA A 347 18.09 -25.40 -21.82
N ALA A 348 19.06 -25.28 -20.91
CA ALA A 348 18.95 -24.58 -19.66
C ALA A 348 18.62 -23.08 -19.88
N ALA A 349 19.33 -22.41 -20.80
CA ALA A 349 19.04 -21.00 -21.10
C ALA A 349 17.61 -20.78 -21.62
N LEU A 350 17.09 -21.68 -22.46
CA LEU A 350 15.71 -21.59 -22.91
C LEU A 350 14.71 -21.87 -21.80
N ALA A 351 14.93 -22.91 -21.01
CA ALA A 351 14.04 -23.28 -19.94
C ALA A 351 13.95 -22.18 -18.86
N CYS A 352 15.08 -21.53 -18.54
CA CYS A 352 15.18 -20.46 -17.57
C CYS A 352 14.59 -19.12 -18.05
N ALA A 353 14.20 -18.98 -19.32
CA ALA A 353 13.43 -17.84 -19.79
C ALA A 353 11.94 -17.93 -19.41
N LEU A 354 11.42 -19.11 -19.06
CA LEU A 354 10.01 -19.30 -18.71
C LEU A 354 9.61 -18.58 -17.42
N PRO A 355 10.30 -18.76 -16.27
CA PRO A 355 10.01 -18.03 -15.06
C PRO A 355 10.53 -16.59 -15.18
N ARG A 356 9.84 -15.64 -14.55
CA ARG A 356 10.25 -14.24 -14.54
C ARG A 356 11.39 -13.96 -13.56
N ARG A 357 11.47 -14.74 -12.51
CA ARG A 357 12.52 -14.67 -11.50
C ARG A 357 13.03 -16.07 -11.19
N LEU A 358 14.31 -16.21 -11.10
CA LEU A 358 15.00 -17.47 -10.85
C LEU A 358 15.80 -17.37 -9.55
N ASP A 359 15.46 -18.22 -8.61
CA ASP A 359 16.35 -18.72 -7.57
C ASP A 359 16.85 -20.13 -7.97
N GLU A 360 17.68 -20.73 -7.17
CA GLU A 360 18.23 -22.04 -7.46
C GLU A 360 17.15 -23.14 -7.48
N ASP A 361 16.12 -23.02 -6.65
CA ASP A 361 15.01 -23.98 -6.60
C ASP A 361 14.12 -23.92 -7.84
N VAL A 362 13.81 -22.68 -8.30
CA VAL A 362 13.07 -22.46 -9.55
C VAL A 362 13.90 -22.93 -10.74
N PHE A 363 15.22 -22.70 -10.71
CA PHE A 363 16.14 -23.20 -11.73
C PHE A 363 16.07 -24.74 -11.84
N ARG A 364 16.19 -25.44 -10.71
CA ARG A 364 16.08 -26.91 -10.64
C ARG A 364 14.72 -27.43 -11.15
N SER A 365 13.66 -26.66 -10.94
CA SER A 365 12.32 -27.01 -11.44
C SER A 365 12.17 -26.73 -12.96
N ALA A 366 12.87 -25.74 -13.48
CA ALA A 366 12.82 -25.32 -14.89
C ALA A 366 13.67 -26.21 -15.79
N VAL A 367 14.85 -26.63 -15.31
CA VAL A 367 15.89 -27.32 -16.09
C VAL A 367 15.90 -28.81 -15.75
N ASP A 368 15.83 -29.61 -16.80
CA ASP A 368 15.99 -31.07 -16.70
C ASP A 368 17.48 -31.40 -16.79
N CYS A 369 18.18 -31.43 -15.65
CA CYS A 369 19.59 -31.75 -15.57
C CYS A 369 19.90 -32.58 -14.33
N PRO A 370 21.01 -33.35 -14.33
CA PRO A 370 21.49 -34.05 -13.15
C PRO A 370 21.78 -33.08 -11.99
N GLU A 371 21.51 -33.53 -10.75
CA GLU A 371 21.59 -32.67 -9.58
C GLU A 371 23.01 -32.14 -9.33
N ASP A 372 24.04 -32.94 -9.64
CA ASP A 372 25.44 -32.57 -9.56
C ASP A 372 25.87 -31.48 -10.54
N GLN A 373 25.11 -31.28 -11.63
CA GLN A 373 25.36 -30.24 -12.64
C GLN A 373 24.57 -28.96 -12.44
N ALA A 374 23.52 -28.99 -11.66
CA ALA A 374 22.60 -27.86 -11.49
C ALA A 374 23.31 -26.59 -10.99
N GLY A 375 24.18 -26.71 -9.97
CA GLY A 375 24.92 -25.58 -9.42
C GLY A 375 25.89 -24.95 -10.41
N ALA A 376 26.57 -25.75 -11.22
CA ALA A 376 27.49 -25.27 -12.26
C ALA A 376 26.75 -24.57 -13.40
N LEU A 377 25.59 -25.10 -13.81
CA LEU A 377 24.73 -24.50 -14.84
C LEU A 377 24.09 -23.20 -14.36
N PHE A 378 23.66 -23.15 -13.10
CA PHE A 378 23.11 -21.93 -12.50
C PHE A 378 24.18 -20.82 -12.39
N ALA A 379 25.40 -21.18 -11.96
CA ALA A 379 26.53 -20.24 -11.90
C ALA A 379 26.90 -19.72 -13.31
N TRP A 380 26.90 -20.62 -14.32
CA TRP A 380 27.10 -20.23 -15.71
C TRP A 380 26.02 -19.25 -16.18
N LEU A 381 24.74 -19.54 -15.92
CA LEU A 381 23.62 -18.69 -16.29
C LEU A 381 23.72 -17.28 -15.67
N ARG A 382 24.13 -17.21 -14.39
CA ARG A 382 24.37 -15.94 -13.68
C ARG A 382 25.42 -15.07 -14.38
N GLY A 383 26.39 -15.68 -15.06
CA GLY A 383 27.41 -14.99 -15.82
C GLY A 383 26.95 -14.44 -17.17
N MET A 384 25.73 -14.74 -17.62
CA MET A 384 25.25 -14.31 -18.93
C MET A 384 24.94 -12.82 -19.00
N PRO A 385 25.30 -12.12 -20.10
CA PRO A 385 25.16 -10.66 -20.20
C PRO A 385 23.72 -10.17 -20.21
N PHE A 386 22.76 -11.04 -20.53
CA PHE A 386 21.32 -10.76 -20.57
C PHE A 386 20.60 -11.18 -19.27
N VAL A 387 21.33 -11.65 -18.30
CA VAL A 387 20.83 -12.02 -16.97
C VAL A 387 21.33 -10.98 -15.97
N SER A 388 20.42 -10.40 -15.23
CA SER A 388 20.70 -9.49 -14.11
C SER A 388 20.30 -10.14 -12.81
N GLU A 389 21.03 -9.84 -11.74
CA GLU A 389 20.69 -10.27 -10.39
C GLU A 389 20.05 -9.12 -9.62
N ARG A 390 18.84 -9.34 -9.11
CA ARG A 390 18.09 -8.38 -8.30
C ARG A 390 17.52 -9.07 -7.06
N GLY A 391 17.90 -8.57 -5.89
CA GLY A 391 17.43 -9.12 -4.61
C GLY A 391 17.75 -10.62 -4.44
N GLY A 392 18.92 -11.07 -4.90
CA GLY A 392 19.34 -12.47 -4.83
C GLY A 392 18.68 -13.40 -5.85
N ARG A 393 17.86 -12.87 -6.78
CA ARG A 393 17.20 -13.63 -7.84
C ARG A 393 17.69 -13.20 -9.21
N LEU A 394 17.84 -14.15 -10.11
CA LEU A 394 18.20 -13.89 -11.50
C LEU A 394 16.97 -13.52 -12.31
N GLN A 395 17.14 -12.58 -13.22
CA GLN A 395 16.09 -12.13 -14.14
C GLN A 395 16.68 -11.89 -15.52
N TYR A 396 15.97 -12.34 -16.53
CA TYR A 396 16.33 -12.07 -17.92
C TYR A 396 15.94 -10.64 -18.31
N HIS A 397 16.74 -10.02 -19.19
CA HIS A 397 16.30 -8.82 -19.88
C HIS A 397 15.12 -9.14 -20.80
N ASP A 398 14.04 -8.37 -20.71
CA ASP A 398 12.81 -8.60 -21.50
C ASP A 398 13.06 -8.67 -23.00
N VAL A 399 14.00 -7.86 -23.53
CA VAL A 399 14.38 -7.86 -24.95
C VAL A 399 14.93 -9.22 -25.42
N VAL A 400 15.53 -10.00 -24.53
CA VAL A 400 16.03 -11.35 -24.83
C VAL A 400 14.99 -12.40 -24.44
N ARG A 401 14.30 -12.20 -23.33
CA ARG A 401 13.29 -13.12 -22.81
C ARG A 401 12.10 -13.29 -23.77
N ALA A 402 11.53 -12.19 -24.25
CA ALA A 402 10.34 -12.22 -25.10
C ALA A 402 10.54 -13.05 -26.40
N PRO A 403 11.64 -12.88 -27.17
CA PRO A 403 11.93 -13.77 -28.28
C PRO A 403 12.13 -15.24 -27.89
N MET A 404 12.76 -15.54 -26.72
CA MET A 404 12.90 -16.91 -26.23
C MET A 404 11.56 -17.58 -25.95
N LEU A 405 10.64 -16.85 -25.31
CA LEU A 405 9.29 -17.33 -25.05
C LEU A 405 8.52 -17.59 -26.35
N ARG A 406 8.56 -16.63 -27.27
CA ARG A 406 7.91 -16.75 -28.59
C ARG A 406 8.43 -17.96 -29.36
N LEU A 407 9.74 -18.16 -29.38
CA LEU A 407 10.37 -19.30 -30.06
C LEU A 407 9.87 -20.62 -29.47
N GLN A 408 9.85 -20.77 -28.15
CA GLN A 408 9.42 -22.00 -27.49
C GLN A 408 7.93 -22.31 -27.75
N ARG A 409 7.08 -21.26 -27.68
CA ARG A 409 5.65 -21.39 -27.93
C ARG A 409 5.35 -21.80 -29.36
N LEU A 410 6.04 -21.22 -30.37
CA LEU A 410 5.83 -21.54 -31.78
C LEU A 410 6.39 -22.91 -32.18
N ARG A 411 7.56 -23.30 -31.63
CA ARG A 411 8.18 -24.59 -31.94
C ARG A 411 7.40 -25.78 -31.37
N SER A 412 6.86 -25.66 -30.17
CA SER A 412 6.15 -26.75 -29.48
C SER A 412 5.13 -26.19 -28.51
N PRO A 413 3.89 -25.89 -28.97
CA PRO A 413 2.82 -25.44 -28.08
C PRO A 413 2.52 -26.44 -26.95
N GLN A 414 2.59 -27.73 -27.21
CA GLN A 414 2.41 -28.77 -26.19
C GLN A 414 3.58 -28.75 -25.18
N GLY A 415 4.82 -28.74 -25.65
CA GLY A 415 5.99 -28.67 -24.77
C GLY A 415 6.06 -27.35 -23.98
N TRP A 416 5.52 -26.25 -24.53
CA TRP A 416 5.30 -25.00 -23.79
C TRP A 416 4.35 -25.22 -22.62
N ALA A 417 3.17 -25.77 -22.87
CA ALA A 417 2.17 -26.03 -21.84
C ALA A 417 2.68 -27.01 -20.75
N GLU A 418 3.38 -28.08 -21.15
CA GLU A 418 3.96 -29.07 -20.23
C GLU A 418 5.02 -28.45 -19.30
N ARG A 419 5.94 -27.63 -19.84
CA ARG A 419 6.98 -26.93 -19.03
C ARG A 419 6.37 -25.94 -18.05
N HIS A 420 5.40 -25.15 -18.49
CA HIS A 420 4.69 -24.23 -17.61
C HIS A 420 3.86 -24.97 -16.55
N THR A 421 3.25 -26.10 -16.90
CA THR A 421 2.54 -26.93 -15.91
C THR A 421 3.50 -27.48 -14.83
N ARG A 422 4.68 -27.99 -15.22
CA ARG A 422 5.71 -28.47 -14.28
C ARG A 422 6.17 -27.36 -13.33
N LEU A 423 6.39 -26.15 -13.85
CA LEU A 423 6.75 -25.01 -13.00
C LEU A 423 5.60 -24.63 -12.06
N ALA A 424 4.36 -24.59 -12.53
CA ALA A 424 3.20 -24.36 -11.69
C ALA A 424 3.08 -25.37 -10.55
N GLU A 425 3.27 -26.66 -10.87
CA GLU A 425 3.26 -27.74 -9.87
C GLU A 425 4.38 -27.58 -8.83
N SER A 426 5.56 -27.12 -9.27
CA SER A 426 6.67 -26.85 -8.34
C SER A 426 6.35 -25.71 -7.38
N TYR A 427 5.83 -24.60 -7.91
CA TYR A 427 5.38 -23.48 -7.08
C TYR A 427 4.23 -23.90 -6.15
N GLY A 428 3.28 -24.70 -6.64
CA GLY A 428 2.16 -25.22 -5.86
C GLY A 428 2.59 -26.11 -4.69
N ARG A 429 3.55 -27.02 -4.90
CA ARG A 429 4.12 -27.84 -3.80
C ARG A 429 4.76 -26.99 -2.72
N ARG A 430 5.65 -26.08 -3.09
CA ARG A 430 6.32 -25.17 -2.16
C ARG A 430 5.31 -24.28 -1.41
N ARG A 431 4.26 -23.83 -2.08
CA ARG A 431 3.17 -23.09 -1.46
C ARG A 431 2.44 -23.93 -0.41
N THR A 432 2.12 -25.18 -0.75
CA THR A 432 1.44 -26.10 0.19
C THR A 432 2.32 -26.43 1.40
N GLU A 433 3.63 -26.54 1.21
CA GLU A 433 4.59 -26.70 2.32
C GLU A 433 4.56 -25.45 3.24
N THR A 434 4.56 -24.25 2.68
CA THR A 434 4.45 -23.01 3.46
C THR A 434 3.09 -22.91 4.19
N GLU A 435 2.01 -23.37 3.57
CA GLU A 435 0.66 -23.40 4.17
C GLU A 435 0.57 -24.30 5.40
N ALA A 436 1.39 -25.36 5.49
CA ALA A 436 1.41 -26.24 6.65
C ALA A 436 1.91 -25.57 7.93
N ASP A 437 2.71 -24.50 7.79
CA ASP A 437 3.32 -23.76 8.89
C ASP A 437 2.56 -22.46 9.24
N LEU A 438 1.54 -22.09 8.45
CA LEU A 438 0.78 -20.85 8.60
C LEU A 438 -0.69 -21.13 8.89
N ARG A 439 -1.32 -20.26 9.68
CA ARG A 439 -2.77 -20.28 9.82
C ARG A 439 -3.44 -19.69 8.58
N PRO A 440 -4.66 -20.09 8.21
CA PRO A 440 -5.35 -19.59 7.01
C PRO A 440 -5.44 -18.06 6.93
N GLU A 441 -5.61 -17.38 8.05
CA GLU A 441 -5.68 -15.94 8.15
C GLU A 441 -4.33 -15.22 7.93
N GLU A 442 -3.21 -15.93 8.06
CA GLU A 442 -1.86 -15.39 7.89
C GLU A 442 -1.34 -15.51 6.45
N LEU A 443 -1.95 -16.37 5.64
CA LEU A 443 -1.47 -16.66 4.28
C LEU A 443 -1.29 -15.41 3.42
N TRP A 444 -2.30 -14.56 3.36
CA TRP A 444 -2.25 -13.33 2.55
C TRP A 444 -1.34 -12.25 3.14
N ALA A 445 -1.00 -12.32 4.41
CA ALA A 445 -0.01 -11.44 5.04
C ALA A 445 1.42 -11.90 4.73
N ASP A 446 1.65 -13.21 4.52
CA ASP A 446 2.96 -13.76 4.23
C ASP A 446 3.44 -13.44 2.80
N GLU A 447 4.60 -12.78 2.69
CA GLU A 447 5.18 -12.37 1.40
C GLU A 447 5.68 -13.59 0.60
N GLY A 448 6.22 -14.59 1.29
CA GLY A 448 6.74 -15.82 0.69
C GLY A 448 5.61 -16.61 0.03
N TRP A 449 4.52 -16.81 0.75
CA TRP A 449 3.34 -17.49 0.23
C TRP A 449 2.75 -16.76 -0.99
N ARG A 450 2.58 -15.43 -0.91
CA ARG A 450 2.09 -14.63 -2.05
C ARG A 450 2.99 -14.75 -3.28
N ALA A 451 4.31 -14.74 -3.09
CA ALA A 451 5.26 -14.88 -4.19
C ALA A 451 5.15 -16.26 -4.87
N LEU A 452 4.96 -17.32 -4.09
CA LEU A 452 4.75 -18.68 -4.59
C LEU A 452 3.42 -18.80 -5.34
N ARG A 453 2.34 -18.24 -4.79
CA ARG A 453 1.02 -18.23 -5.42
C ARG A 453 1.01 -17.45 -6.73
N LEU A 454 1.67 -16.28 -6.78
CA LEU A 454 1.85 -15.50 -8.02
C LEU A 454 2.61 -16.31 -9.07
N GLY A 455 3.70 -17.00 -8.69
CA GLY A 455 4.46 -17.85 -9.59
C GLY A 455 3.61 -19.00 -10.14
N GLU A 456 2.86 -19.69 -9.29
CA GLU A 456 1.94 -20.75 -9.69
C GLU A 456 0.88 -20.24 -10.69
N SER A 457 0.17 -19.16 -10.36
CA SER A 457 -0.88 -18.58 -11.19
C SER A 457 -0.34 -18.08 -12.53
N TYR A 458 0.86 -17.46 -12.56
CA TYR A 458 1.51 -17.04 -13.80
C TYR A 458 1.74 -18.24 -14.74
N HIS A 459 2.32 -19.31 -14.22
CA HIS A 459 2.62 -20.47 -15.03
C HIS A 459 1.36 -21.25 -15.48
N LEU A 460 0.32 -21.29 -14.64
CA LEU A 460 -0.99 -21.85 -15.03
C LEU A 460 -1.63 -21.06 -16.17
N LEU A 461 -1.58 -19.73 -16.10
CA LEU A 461 -2.08 -18.85 -17.17
C LEU A 461 -1.31 -19.04 -18.46
N CYS A 462 0.01 -19.21 -18.39
CA CYS A 462 0.83 -19.48 -19.58
C CYS A 462 0.57 -20.87 -20.17
N ALA A 463 0.30 -21.88 -19.33
CA ALA A 463 0.06 -23.26 -19.77
C ALA A 463 -1.36 -23.45 -20.34
N ARG A 464 -2.37 -22.91 -19.66
CA ARG A 464 -3.80 -23.15 -19.95
C ARG A 464 -4.61 -21.86 -19.72
N PRO A 465 -4.45 -20.83 -20.59
CA PRO A 465 -4.97 -19.47 -20.32
C PRO A 465 -6.45 -19.43 -19.98
N ARG A 466 -7.29 -20.12 -20.76
CA ARG A 466 -8.76 -20.11 -20.55
C ARG A 466 -9.16 -20.83 -19.28
N ALA A 467 -8.53 -21.96 -18.97
CA ALA A 467 -8.88 -22.73 -17.77
C ALA A 467 -8.35 -22.10 -16.47
N ALA A 468 -7.20 -21.42 -16.51
CA ALA A 468 -6.60 -20.80 -15.35
C ALA A 468 -7.14 -19.40 -15.05
N LEU A 469 -7.80 -18.74 -16.01
CA LEU A 469 -8.23 -17.35 -15.89
C LEU A 469 -9.18 -17.14 -14.70
N SER A 470 -10.16 -18.00 -14.51
CA SER A 470 -11.12 -17.90 -13.40
C SER A 470 -10.42 -17.94 -12.03
N GLY A 471 -9.44 -18.86 -11.88
CA GLY A 471 -8.63 -18.96 -10.66
C GLY A 471 -7.75 -17.72 -10.43
N ALA A 472 -7.13 -17.19 -11.47
CA ALA A 472 -6.34 -15.96 -11.38
C ALA A 472 -7.21 -14.72 -11.04
N LEU A 473 -8.43 -14.65 -11.57
CA LEU A 473 -9.40 -13.60 -11.20
C LEU A 473 -9.89 -13.77 -9.76
N ALA A 474 -10.03 -15.01 -9.28
CA ALA A 474 -10.31 -15.29 -7.86
C ALA A 474 -9.17 -14.77 -6.96
N ASP A 475 -7.92 -14.96 -7.35
CA ASP A 475 -6.77 -14.41 -6.63
C ASP A 475 -6.75 -12.86 -6.64
N VAL A 476 -7.12 -12.22 -7.77
CA VAL A 476 -7.30 -10.75 -7.84
C VAL A 476 -8.36 -10.30 -6.84
N VAL A 477 -9.51 -10.98 -6.80
CA VAL A 477 -10.59 -10.65 -5.86
C VAL A 477 -10.16 -10.85 -4.42
N ALA A 478 -9.49 -11.97 -4.11
CA ALA A 478 -8.98 -12.23 -2.77
C ALA A 478 -7.97 -11.17 -2.32
N ALA A 479 -7.10 -10.74 -3.22
CA ALA A 479 -6.13 -9.67 -2.96
C ALA A 479 -6.82 -8.32 -2.66
N CYS A 480 -8.01 -8.05 -3.22
CA CYS A 480 -8.77 -6.82 -2.94
C CYS A 480 -9.11 -6.66 -1.45
N ALA A 481 -9.21 -7.77 -0.70
CA ALA A 481 -9.44 -7.72 0.74
C ALA A 481 -8.28 -7.09 1.53
N TYR A 482 -7.10 -6.99 0.92
CA TYR A 482 -5.85 -6.54 1.55
C TYR A 482 -5.32 -5.22 0.97
N GLY A 483 -6.11 -4.55 0.14
CA GLY A 483 -5.82 -3.21 -0.37
C GLY A 483 -5.14 -3.19 -1.74
N ASP A 484 -4.94 -1.97 -2.25
CA ASP A 484 -4.41 -1.70 -3.60
C ASP A 484 -3.04 -2.33 -3.85
N ASP A 485 -2.15 -2.26 -2.85
CA ASP A 485 -0.78 -2.77 -2.99
C ASP A 485 -0.75 -4.31 -3.10
N ALA A 486 -1.71 -4.99 -2.47
CA ALA A 486 -1.85 -6.43 -2.58
C ALA A 486 -2.38 -6.86 -3.96
N VAL A 487 -3.24 -6.04 -4.58
CA VAL A 487 -3.87 -6.32 -5.88
C VAL A 487 -2.93 -6.06 -7.06
N ARG A 488 -2.11 -5.02 -7.01
CA ARG A 488 -1.24 -4.60 -8.13
C ARG A 488 -0.38 -5.73 -8.71
N PRO A 489 0.27 -6.59 -7.91
CA PRO A 489 1.04 -7.72 -8.44
C PRO A 489 0.19 -8.69 -9.28
N TRP A 490 -1.06 -8.91 -8.90
CA TRP A 490 -1.99 -9.80 -9.60
C TRP A 490 -2.48 -9.22 -10.93
N VAL A 491 -2.80 -7.91 -10.95
CA VAL A 491 -3.14 -7.21 -12.19
C VAL A 491 -1.97 -7.23 -13.18
N ARG A 492 -0.75 -7.00 -12.68
CA ARG A 492 0.48 -7.09 -13.48
C ARG A 492 0.69 -8.51 -14.02
N LEU A 493 0.48 -9.52 -13.20
CA LEU A 493 0.59 -10.93 -13.60
C LEU A 493 -0.31 -11.25 -14.79
N LEU A 494 -1.56 -10.77 -14.81
CA LEU A 494 -2.49 -10.96 -15.93
C LEU A 494 -1.98 -10.29 -17.21
N THR A 495 -1.46 -9.07 -17.11
CA THR A 495 -0.84 -8.37 -18.24
C THR A 495 0.33 -9.20 -18.78
N GLU A 496 1.26 -9.55 -17.90
CA GLU A 496 2.48 -10.26 -18.23
C GLU A 496 2.22 -11.67 -18.82
N ALA A 497 1.32 -12.43 -18.20
CA ALA A 497 0.96 -13.76 -18.70
C ALA A 497 0.20 -13.67 -20.03
N GLY A 498 -0.66 -12.65 -20.19
CA GLY A 498 -1.38 -12.42 -21.44
C GLY A 498 -0.46 -12.10 -22.61
N GLU A 499 0.60 -11.33 -22.37
CA GLU A 499 1.63 -10.98 -23.36
C GLU A 499 2.56 -12.17 -23.65
N ASP A 500 3.14 -12.78 -22.61
CA ASP A 500 4.11 -13.85 -22.71
C ASP A 500 3.53 -15.10 -23.37
N ALA A 501 2.29 -15.47 -23.04
CA ALA A 501 1.58 -16.59 -23.64
C ALA A 501 0.85 -16.23 -24.95
N ASP A 502 0.80 -14.95 -25.35
CA ASP A 502 0.00 -14.46 -26.47
C ASP A 502 -1.49 -14.86 -26.35
N ALA A 503 -2.02 -14.73 -25.14
CA ALA A 503 -3.30 -15.29 -24.80
C ALA A 503 -4.42 -14.24 -24.92
N GLU A 504 -5.22 -14.30 -26.02
CA GLU A 504 -6.36 -13.40 -26.25
C GLU A 504 -7.39 -13.41 -25.11
N ALA A 505 -7.54 -14.52 -24.42
CA ALA A 505 -8.47 -14.64 -23.31
C ALA A 505 -8.02 -13.85 -22.06
N VAL A 506 -6.71 -13.64 -21.86
CA VAL A 506 -6.11 -13.03 -20.67
C VAL A 506 -5.74 -11.57 -20.91
N ARG A 507 -5.17 -11.26 -22.09
CA ARG A 507 -4.62 -9.94 -22.44
C ARG A 507 -5.55 -8.77 -22.14
N PRO A 508 -6.87 -8.79 -22.49
CA PRO A 508 -7.77 -7.66 -22.21
C PRO A 508 -7.97 -7.41 -20.71
N TRP A 509 -7.86 -8.46 -19.87
CA TRP A 509 -8.07 -8.33 -18.43
C TRP A 509 -6.96 -7.53 -17.75
N GLY A 510 -5.69 -7.78 -18.10
CA GLY A 510 -4.56 -7.07 -17.49
C GLY A 510 -4.62 -5.55 -17.73
N GLY A 511 -4.81 -5.14 -18.98
CA GLY A 511 -4.90 -3.72 -19.34
C GLY A 511 -6.09 -3.02 -18.72
N ASP A 512 -7.28 -3.64 -18.82
CA ASP A 512 -8.52 -3.04 -18.34
C ASP A 512 -8.60 -2.96 -16.82
N LEU A 513 -8.10 -3.99 -16.09
CA LEU A 513 -8.01 -3.97 -14.63
C LEU A 513 -6.99 -2.94 -14.15
N SER A 514 -5.86 -2.79 -14.86
CA SER A 514 -4.88 -1.74 -14.57
C SER A 514 -5.49 -0.35 -14.72
N GLY A 515 -6.23 -0.11 -15.81
CA GLY A 515 -6.95 1.14 -16.04
C GLY A 515 -8.04 1.39 -15.01
N ALA A 516 -8.81 0.37 -14.66
CA ALA A 516 -9.87 0.47 -13.64
C ALA A 516 -9.31 0.76 -12.25
N LEU A 517 -8.19 0.13 -11.89
CA LEU A 517 -7.50 0.37 -10.62
C LEU A 517 -6.92 1.79 -10.55
N ALA A 518 -6.31 2.27 -11.63
CA ALA A 518 -5.75 3.63 -11.70
C ALA A 518 -6.83 4.73 -11.65
N GLY A 519 -7.98 4.51 -12.32
CA GLY A 519 -9.04 5.50 -12.42
C GLY A 519 -10.13 5.42 -11.35
N GLY A 520 -10.31 4.28 -10.68
CA GLY A 520 -11.42 4.02 -9.75
C GLY A 520 -11.06 3.21 -8.52
N GLY A 521 -9.75 2.98 -8.26
CA GLY A 521 -9.31 2.16 -7.13
C GLY A 521 -9.93 0.76 -7.14
N LEU A 522 -9.99 0.13 -5.95
CA LEU A 522 -10.60 -1.20 -5.79
C LEU A 522 -12.07 -1.24 -6.21
N ALA A 523 -12.84 -0.17 -5.93
CA ALA A 523 -14.26 -0.11 -6.31
C ALA A 523 -14.44 -0.12 -7.85
N GLY A 524 -13.57 0.59 -8.59
CA GLY A 524 -13.52 0.58 -10.04
C GLY A 524 -13.16 -0.80 -10.59
N LEU A 525 -12.13 -1.43 -10.01
CA LEU A 525 -11.68 -2.76 -10.38
C LEU A 525 -12.77 -3.82 -10.14
N LEU A 526 -13.40 -3.84 -8.97
CA LEU A 526 -14.48 -4.77 -8.63
C LEU A 526 -15.72 -4.56 -9.54
N ARG A 527 -16.05 -3.30 -9.87
CA ARG A 527 -17.12 -2.97 -10.81
C ARG A 527 -16.84 -3.56 -12.18
N LEU A 528 -15.61 -3.44 -12.68
CA LEU A 528 -15.21 -4.01 -13.97
C LEU A 528 -15.31 -5.55 -13.94
N LEU A 529 -14.77 -6.19 -12.90
CA LEU A 529 -14.81 -7.65 -12.71
C LEU A 529 -16.25 -8.14 -12.73
N LEU A 530 -17.12 -7.57 -11.91
CA LEU A 530 -18.53 -7.95 -11.79
C LEU A 530 -19.33 -7.66 -13.08
N GLY A 531 -19.01 -6.59 -13.80
CA GLY A 531 -19.65 -6.25 -15.07
C GLY A 531 -19.27 -7.18 -16.22
N ARG A 532 -18.09 -7.82 -16.17
CA ARG A 532 -17.61 -8.77 -17.17
C ARG A 532 -17.80 -10.24 -16.81
N ALA A 533 -18.12 -10.52 -15.55
CA ALA A 533 -18.33 -11.89 -15.08
C ALA A 533 -19.44 -12.57 -15.87
N ARG A 534 -19.15 -13.75 -16.41
CA ARG A 534 -20.11 -14.58 -17.13
C ARG A 534 -20.30 -15.90 -16.39
N GLY A 535 -21.56 -16.32 -16.20
CA GLY A 535 -21.87 -17.59 -15.56
C GLY A 535 -21.63 -17.60 -14.04
N ASP A 536 -21.38 -18.78 -13.49
CA ASP A 536 -21.24 -19.02 -12.04
C ASP A 536 -19.75 -18.98 -11.61
N GLU A 537 -19.08 -17.87 -11.87
CA GLU A 537 -17.70 -17.69 -11.44
C GLU A 537 -17.58 -17.71 -9.90
N PRO A 538 -16.74 -18.58 -9.32
CA PRO A 538 -16.71 -18.80 -7.85
C PRO A 538 -16.36 -17.53 -7.05
N TRP A 539 -15.58 -16.61 -7.63
CA TRP A 539 -15.14 -15.39 -7.00
C TRP A 539 -16.22 -14.28 -6.94
N ARG A 540 -17.35 -14.43 -7.66
CA ARG A 540 -18.37 -13.37 -7.75
C ARG A 540 -18.98 -13.02 -6.42
N ALA A 541 -19.30 -14.02 -5.60
CA ALA A 541 -19.88 -13.79 -4.28
C ALA A 541 -18.94 -12.93 -3.43
N THR A 542 -17.65 -13.29 -3.38
CA THR A 542 -16.63 -12.52 -2.66
C THR A 542 -16.46 -11.12 -3.23
N ALA A 543 -16.46 -10.96 -4.56
CA ALA A 543 -16.35 -9.66 -5.21
C ALA A 543 -17.52 -8.72 -4.88
N TRP A 544 -18.76 -9.26 -4.86
CA TRP A 544 -19.94 -8.51 -4.41
C TRP A 544 -19.81 -8.07 -2.95
N ALA A 545 -19.40 -9.00 -2.06
CA ALA A 545 -19.20 -8.68 -0.64
C ALA A 545 -18.13 -7.61 -0.43
N LEU A 546 -16.99 -7.69 -1.13
CA LEU A 546 -15.93 -6.69 -1.04
C LEU A 546 -16.35 -5.31 -1.56
N ARG A 547 -17.18 -5.28 -2.64
CA ARG A 547 -17.74 -4.02 -3.12
C ARG A 547 -18.74 -3.45 -2.13
N ALA A 548 -19.57 -4.30 -1.52
CA ALA A 548 -20.48 -3.91 -0.46
C ALA A 548 -19.74 -3.34 0.76
N ASP A 549 -18.62 -3.98 1.19
CA ASP A 549 -17.75 -3.46 2.26
C ASP A 549 -17.23 -2.05 1.92
N ALA A 550 -16.91 -1.78 0.65
CA ALA A 550 -16.47 -0.45 0.21
C ALA A 550 -17.63 0.56 0.27
N LEU A 551 -18.79 0.21 -0.29
CA LEU A 551 -19.98 1.07 -0.27
C LEU A 551 -20.46 1.38 1.15
N ALA A 552 -20.44 0.39 2.05
CA ALA A 552 -20.82 0.57 3.46
C ALA A 552 -19.86 1.56 4.18
N ARG A 553 -18.57 1.46 3.90
CA ARG A 553 -17.57 2.41 4.44
C ARG A 553 -17.79 3.83 3.92
N ASP A 554 -18.27 3.97 2.67
CA ASP A 554 -18.62 5.24 2.06
C ASP A 554 -19.98 5.79 2.54
N GLY A 555 -20.68 5.05 3.41
CA GLY A 555 -21.99 5.41 3.93
C GLY A 555 -23.16 5.14 2.97
N ASP A 556 -22.92 4.53 1.81
CA ASP A 556 -23.97 4.10 0.88
C ASP A 556 -24.53 2.73 1.33
N HIS A 557 -25.25 2.76 2.45
CA HIS A 557 -25.76 1.55 3.09
C HIS A 557 -26.81 0.82 2.23
N GLU A 558 -27.61 1.55 1.45
CA GLU A 558 -28.64 0.96 0.59
C GLU A 558 -28.02 0.05 -0.47
N ARG A 559 -27.06 0.59 -1.24
CA ARG A 559 -26.38 -0.19 -2.27
C ARG A 559 -25.47 -1.28 -1.68
N ALA A 560 -24.90 -1.04 -0.50
CA ALA A 560 -24.12 -2.05 0.19
C ALA A 560 -24.97 -3.26 0.54
N LEU A 561 -26.17 -3.05 1.08
CA LEU A 561 -27.12 -4.12 1.41
C LEU A 561 -27.54 -4.92 0.16
N GLU A 562 -27.83 -4.23 -0.96
CA GLU A 562 -28.14 -4.91 -2.22
C GLU A 562 -26.98 -5.81 -2.69
N ASP A 563 -25.75 -5.35 -2.54
CA ASP A 563 -24.58 -6.10 -2.97
C ASP A 563 -24.28 -7.31 -2.04
N TYR A 564 -24.49 -7.16 -0.72
CA TYR A 564 -24.45 -8.30 0.20
C TYR A 564 -25.53 -9.33 -0.12
N ASP A 565 -26.74 -8.90 -0.46
CA ASP A 565 -27.82 -9.80 -0.85
C ASP A 565 -27.46 -10.57 -2.11
N ARG A 566 -26.85 -9.91 -3.11
CA ARG A 566 -26.33 -10.56 -4.31
C ARG A 566 -25.20 -11.55 -3.98
N ALA A 567 -24.32 -11.22 -3.06
CA ALA A 567 -23.25 -12.10 -2.60
C ALA A 567 -23.84 -13.37 -1.96
N LEU A 568 -24.79 -13.21 -1.05
CA LEU A 568 -25.44 -14.31 -0.33
C LEU A 568 -26.41 -15.13 -1.19
N ALA A 569 -26.95 -14.55 -2.25
CA ALA A 569 -27.72 -15.29 -3.25
C ALA A 569 -26.81 -16.25 -4.06
N LEU A 570 -25.53 -15.91 -4.24
CA LEU A 570 -24.53 -16.73 -4.91
C LEU A 570 -23.88 -17.74 -3.94
N ASP A 571 -23.54 -17.30 -2.72
CA ASP A 571 -22.97 -18.14 -1.68
C ASP A 571 -23.62 -17.85 -0.32
N PRO A 572 -24.64 -18.63 0.06
CA PRO A 572 -25.33 -18.48 1.36
C PRO A 572 -24.46 -18.79 2.58
N SER A 573 -23.25 -19.31 2.38
CA SER A 573 -22.30 -19.63 3.45
C SER A 573 -21.17 -18.61 3.59
N LEU A 574 -21.19 -17.53 2.78
CA LEU A 574 -20.14 -16.51 2.79
C LEU A 574 -20.20 -15.66 4.08
N VAL A 575 -19.41 -16.07 5.08
CA VAL A 575 -19.35 -15.43 6.41
C VAL A 575 -19.07 -13.94 6.32
N ARG A 576 -18.16 -13.51 5.42
CA ARG A 576 -17.85 -12.09 5.19
C ARG A 576 -19.11 -11.29 4.83
N ALA A 577 -19.95 -11.81 3.95
CA ALA A 577 -21.15 -11.11 3.51
C ALA A 577 -22.20 -11.01 4.62
N HIS A 578 -22.42 -12.08 5.40
CA HIS A 578 -23.31 -12.03 6.56
C HIS A 578 -22.79 -11.02 7.59
N ARG A 579 -21.49 -11.07 7.93
CA ARG A 579 -20.88 -10.16 8.90
C ARG A 579 -20.96 -8.70 8.44
N GLY A 580 -20.62 -8.41 7.19
CA GLY A 580 -20.68 -7.08 6.62
C GLY A 580 -22.12 -6.55 6.54
N ARG A 581 -23.08 -7.40 6.14
CA ARG A 581 -24.50 -7.03 6.10
C ARG A 581 -25.06 -6.76 7.49
N ALA A 582 -24.68 -7.57 8.49
CA ALA A 582 -25.07 -7.33 9.86
C ALA A 582 -24.60 -5.96 10.38
N VAL A 583 -23.33 -5.63 10.14
CA VAL A 583 -22.78 -4.32 10.53
C VAL A 583 -23.50 -3.18 9.82
N THR A 584 -23.76 -3.33 8.51
CA THR A 584 -24.45 -2.29 7.71
C THR A 584 -25.91 -2.12 8.12
N ARG A 585 -26.61 -3.23 8.42
CA ARG A 585 -27.99 -3.19 8.98
C ARG A 585 -28.03 -2.52 10.35
N GLY A 586 -27.06 -2.86 11.22
CA GLY A 586 -26.91 -2.21 12.52
C GLY A 586 -26.72 -0.71 12.40
N ALA A 587 -25.89 -0.26 11.44
CA ALA A 587 -25.69 1.17 11.15
C ALA A 587 -26.97 1.85 10.64
N ALA A 588 -27.78 1.14 9.88
CA ALA A 588 -29.09 1.61 9.40
C ALA A 588 -30.22 1.49 10.46
N GLY A 589 -29.93 0.95 11.66
CA GLY A 589 -30.92 0.76 12.73
C GLY A 589 -31.73 -0.54 12.66
N ASP A 590 -31.50 -1.39 11.67
CA ASP A 590 -32.13 -2.72 11.55
C ASP A 590 -31.35 -3.74 12.41
N TYR A 591 -31.52 -3.63 13.73
CA TYR A 591 -30.87 -4.56 14.67
C TYR A 591 -31.39 -5.98 14.60
N GLY A 592 -32.67 -6.16 14.21
CA GLY A 592 -33.26 -7.50 14.07
C GLY A 592 -32.61 -8.27 12.92
N GLY A 593 -32.50 -7.65 11.75
CA GLY A 593 -31.82 -8.22 10.60
C GLY A 593 -30.33 -8.44 10.84
N ALA A 594 -29.67 -7.52 11.58
CA ALA A 594 -28.27 -7.65 11.96
C ALA A 594 -28.03 -8.88 12.86
N LEU A 595 -28.85 -9.08 13.89
CA LEU A 595 -28.74 -10.23 14.79
C LEU A 595 -28.96 -11.56 14.07
N ALA A 596 -29.95 -11.62 13.15
CA ALA A 596 -30.18 -12.82 12.36
C ALA A 596 -28.96 -13.19 11.47
N ASP A 597 -28.30 -12.20 10.88
CA ASP A 597 -27.06 -12.42 10.12
C ASP A 597 -25.90 -12.90 11.05
N LEU A 598 -25.78 -12.34 12.25
CA LEU A 598 -24.74 -12.74 13.24
C LEU A 598 -24.98 -14.13 13.82
N ASP A 599 -26.24 -14.52 14.02
CA ASP A 599 -26.58 -15.91 14.36
C ASP A 599 -26.07 -16.86 13.27
N ARG A 600 -26.29 -16.48 11.99
CA ARG A 600 -25.77 -17.29 10.87
C ARG A 600 -24.23 -17.32 10.84
N VAL A 601 -23.56 -16.21 11.15
CA VAL A 601 -22.10 -16.15 11.28
C VAL A 601 -21.60 -17.12 12.38
N LEU A 602 -22.29 -17.17 13.53
CA LEU A 602 -21.92 -18.06 14.62
C LEU A 602 -22.18 -19.55 14.31
N GLU A 603 -23.21 -19.87 13.51
CA GLU A 603 -23.42 -21.23 13.01
C GLU A 603 -22.27 -21.66 12.07
N LEU A 604 -21.77 -20.75 11.24
CA LEU A 604 -20.71 -21.04 10.26
C LEU A 604 -19.31 -21.05 10.87
N GLU A 605 -19.05 -20.15 11.82
CA GLU A 605 -17.75 -20.00 12.52
C GLU A 605 -17.95 -19.94 14.04
N PRO A 606 -18.30 -21.07 14.70
CA PRO A 606 -18.63 -21.06 16.13
C PRO A 606 -17.41 -20.79 17.05
N ASP A 607 -16.21 -21.09 16.59
CA ASP A 607 -15.00 -20.99 17.42
C ASP A 607 -14.35 -19.60 17.40
N ASN A 608 -14.78 -18.72 16.51
CA ASN A 608 -14.24 -17.36 16.41
C ASN A 608 -14.83 -16.46 17.51
N PRO A 609 -14.04 -16.06 18.54
CA PRO A 609 -14.55 -15.28 19.66
C PRO A 609 -15.08 -13.89 19.26
N TRP A 610 -14.62 -13.38 18.11
CA TRP A 610 -15.07 -12.09 17.60
C TRP A 610 -16.56 -12.12 17.20
N ASN A 611 -17.06 -13.24 16.71
CA ASN A 611 -18.44 -13.34 16.24
C ASN A 611 -19.44 -13.19 17.38
N VAL A 612 -19.18 -13.80 18.54
CA VAL A 612 -20.03 -13.65 19.70
C VAL A 612 -19.90 -12.24 20.31
N ILE A 613 -18.70 -11.64 20.30
CA ILE A 613 -18.49 -10.26 20.74
C ILE A 613 -19.29 -9.28 19.87
N LEU A 614 -19.27 -9.49 18.55
CA LEU A 614 -19.98 -8.64 17.59
C LEU A 614 -21.51 -8.77 17.76
N ARG A 615 -22.02 -9.98 18.02
CA ARG A 615 -23.43 -10.18 18.31
C ARG A 615 -23.85 -9.52 19.62
N GLY A 616 -23.02 -9.64 20.65
CA GLY A 616 -23.23 -8.97 21.94
C GLY A 616 -23.29 -7.45 21.80
N GLU A 617 -22.43 -6.86 20.95
CA GLU A 617 -22.48 -5.42 20.64
C GLU A 617 -23.79 -5.04 19.94
N HIS A 618 -24.27 -5.85 18.98
CA HIS A 618 -25.55 -5.58 18.32
C HIS A 618 -26.74 -5.77 19.27
N HIS A 619 -26.68 -6.72 20.21
CA HIS A 619 -27.66 -6.80 21.31
C HIS A 619 -27.66 -5.54 22.17
N ARG A 620 -26.46 -4.99 22.50
CA ARG A 620 -26.33 -3.72 23.23
C ARG A 620 -26.96 -2.55 22.49
N LEU A 621 -26.71 -2.44 21.17
CA LEU A 621 -27.29 -1.40 20.32
C LEU A 621 -28.83 -1.57 20.21
N ALA A 622 -29.31 -2.79 20.14
CA ALA A 622 -30.74 -3.15 20.14
C ALA A 622 -31.40 -2.98 21.51
N ARG A 623 -30.65 -2.60 22.55
CA ARG A 623 -31.10 -2.49 23.97
C ARG A 623 -31.53 -3.82 24.59
N HIS A 624 -31.07 -4.94 24.08
CA HIS A 624 -31.25 -6.27 24.67
C HIS A 624 -30.14 -6.50 25.70
N HIS A 625 -30.21 -5.84 26.87
CA HIS A 625 -29.11 -5.73 27.81
C HIS A 625 -28.62 -7.08 28.35
N ASP A 626 -29.54 -7.99 28.73
CA ASP A 626 -29.19 -9.30 29.30
C ASP A 626 -28.45 -10.17 28.25
N ALA A 627 -28.95 -10.19 27.01
CA ALA A 627 -28.32 -10.90 25.90
C ALA A 627 -26.93 -10.31 25.56
N ALA A 628 -26.81 -8.98 25.58
CA ALA A 628 -25.55 -8.31 25.35
C ALA A 628 -24.49 -8.70 26.41
N VAL A 629 -24.88 -8.67 27.72
CA VAL A 629 -23.99 -9.07 28.80
C VAL A 629 -23.59 -10.54 28.70
N ALA A 630 -24.53 -11.42 28.33
CA ALA A 630 -24.26 -12.84 28.17
C ALA A 630 -23.24 -13.10 27.05
N ASP A 631 -23.48 -12.58 25.84
CA ASP A 631 -22.60 -12.76 24.67
C ASP A 631 -21.21 -12.14 24.89
N LEU A 632 -21.16 -10.89 25.41
CA LEU A 632 -19.91 -10.22 25.69
C LEU A 632 -19.10 -10.91 26.79
N SER A 633 -19.77 -11.50 27.80
CA SER A 633 -19.11 -12.30 28.82
C SER A 633 -18.52 -13.59 28.25
N GLU A 634 -19.24 -14.27 27.36
CA GLU A 634 -18.70 -15.43 26.63
C GLU A 634 -17.52 -15.02 25.75
N GLY A 635 -17.63 -13.88 25.04
CA GLY A 635 -16.56 -13.34 24.22
C GLY A 635 -15.30 -13.01 25.03
N ILE A 636 -15.46 -12.44 26.23
CA ILE A 636 -14.36 -12.15 27.16
C ILE A 636 -13.70 -13.45 27.67
N VAL A 637 -14.46 -14.48 27.96
CA VAL A 637 -13.91 -15.79 28.38
C VAL A 637 -13.04 -16.38 27.26
N ARG A 638 -13.49 -16.28 26.02
CA ARG A 638 -12.75 -16.80 24.84
C ARG A 638 -11.57 -15.89 24.43
N ASN A 639 -11.70 -14.56 24.61
CA ASN A 639 -10.64 -13.58 24.33
C ASN A 639 -10.54 -12.54 25.45
N PRO A 640 -9.80 -12.84 26.55
CA PRO A 640 -9.67 -11.94 27.69
C PRO A 640 -8.90 -10.64 27.42
N THR A 641 -8.21 -10.55 26.27
CA THR A 641 -7.41 -9.39 25.89
C THR A 641 -8.15 -8.43 24.96
N SER A 642 -9.42 -8.70 24.63
CA SER A 642 -10.24 -7.80 23.83
C SER A 642 -10.71 -6.61 24.67
N GLU A 643 -10.03 -5.46 24.55
CA GLU A 643 -10.45 -4.21 25.17
C GLU A 643 -11.85 -3.78 24.74
N PHE A 644 -12.21 -4.09 23.48
CA PHE A 644 -13.52 -3.78 22.92
C PHE A 644 -14.64 -4.57 23.63
N ALA A 645 -14.45 -5.88 23.88
CA ALA A 645 -15.44 -6.69 24.55
C ALA A 645 -15.71 -6.22 25.99
N TRP A 646 -14.65 -5.88 26.73
CA TRP A 646 -14.75 -5.31 28.08
C TRP A 646 -15.50 -3.98 28.06
N ALA A 647 -15.12 -3.06 27.17
CA ALA A 647 -15.75 -1.75 27.07
C ALA A 647 -17.22 -1.84 26.63
N SER A 648 -17.56 -2.72 25.69
CA SER A 648 -18.94 -2.94 25.24
C SER A 648 -19.81 -3.54 26.34
N ARG A 649 -19.27 -4.49 27.15
CA ARG A 649 -20.00 -5.02 28.31
C ARG A 649 -20.19 -3.96 29.38
N GLY A 650 -19.17 -3.16 29.66
CA GLY A 650 -19.28 -2.00 30.55
C GLY A 650 -20.35 -1.03 30.09
N ALA A 651 -20.47 -0.77 28.79
CA ALA A 651 -21.55 0.08 28.26
C ALA A 651 -22.94 -0.58 28.34
N ALA A 652 -23.02 -1.90 28.27
CA ALA A 652 -24.29 -2.62 28.54
C ALA A 652 -24.69 -2.51 30.01
N HIS A 653 -23.77 -2.71 30.96
CA HIS A 653 -23.96 -2.55 32.39
C HIS A 653 -24.34 -1.10 32.76
N GLU A 654 -23.66 -0.08 32.13
CA GLU A 654 -24.01 1.34 32.37
C GLU A 654 -25.48 1.60 32.02
N ARG A 655 -25.95 1.08 30.89
CA ARG A 655 -27.32 1.27 30.45
C ARG A 655 -28.35 0.48 31.27
N HIS A 656 -27.96 -0.65 31.82
CA HIS A 656 -28.80 -1.45 32.74
C HIS A 656 -28.84 -0.84 34.16
N GLY A 657 -27.96 0.10 34.46
CA GLY A 657 -27.89 0.79 35.75
C GLY A 657 -26.94 0.11 36.74
N ASP A 658 -26.20 -0.92 36.33
CA ASP A 658 -25.18 -1.56 37.17
C ASP A 658 -23.87 -0.80 37.03
N LEU A 659 -23.77 0.32 37.76
CA LEU A 659 -22.64 1.24 37.62
C LEU A 659 -21.33 0.64 38.16
N ASP A 660 -21.38 -0.25 39.16
CA ASP A 660 -20.18 -0.88 39.72
C ASP A 660 -19.58 -1.90 38.74
N ALA A 661 -20.41 -2.74 38.11
CA ALA A 661 -19.96 -3.65 37.05
C ALA A 661 -19.44 -2.90 35.83
N ALA A 662 -20.13 -1.82 35.42
CA ALA A 662 -19.69 -0.98 34.30
C ALA A 662 -18.30 -0.38 34.56
N LEU A 663 -18.07 0.14 35.78
CA LEU A 663 -16.79 0.72 36.19
C LEU A 663 -15.67 -0.31 36.13
N ALA A 664 -15.89 -1.52 36.68
CA ALA A 664 -14.89 -2.59 36.65
C ALA A 664 -14.50 -3.01 35.22
N ASP A 665 -15.49 -3.07 34.33
CA ASP A 665 -15.28 -3.43 32.94
C ASP A 665 -14.51 -2.33 32.15
N PHE A 666 -14.87 -1.05 32.32
CA PHE A 666 -14.10 0.05 31.70
C PHE A 666 -12.69 0.15 32.28
N ASP A 667 -12.50 -0.08 33.59
CA ASP A 667 -11.16 -0.12 34.18
C ASP A 667 -10.32 -1.24 33.58
N ARG A 668 -10.92 -2.39 33.30
CA ARG A 668 -10.23 -3.50 32.63
C ARG A 668 -9.93 -3.18 31.18
N ALA A 669 -10.87 -2.59 30.43
CA ALA A 669 -10.65 -2.13 29.06
C ALA A 669 -9.50 -1.13 28.97
N LEU A 670 -9.45 -0.15 29.88
CA LEU A 670 -8.42 0.88 29.95
C LEU A 670 -7.08 0.35 30.48
N ALA A 671 -7.06 -0.73 31.24
CA ALA A 671 -5.84 -1.43 31.61
C ALA A 671 -5.21 -2.15 30.41
N LEU A 672 -6.03 -2.67 29.50
CA LEU A 672 -5.59 -3.28 28.25
C LEU A 672 -5.18 -2.23 27.21
N LYS A 673 -5.97 -1.15 27.09
CA LYS A 673 -5.74 -0.05 26.15
C LYS A 673 -5.91 1.30 26.84
N PRO A 674 -4.83 1.87 27.42
CA PRO A 674 -4.89 3.11 28.17
C PRO A 674 -5.40 4.33 27.40
N ASP A 675 -5.24 4.32 26.07
CA ASP A 675 -5.60 5.42 25.17
C ASP A 675 -6.93 5.15 24.42
N TYR A 676 -7.84 4.45 25.08
CA TYR A 676 -9.16 4.16 24.51
C TYR A 676 -10.15 5.30 24.84
N ALA A 677 -10.19 6.34 23.98
CA ALA A 677 -10.98 7.55 24.19
C ALA A 677 -12.47 7.24 24.44
N TRP A 678 -13.06 6.31 23.70
CA TRP A 678 -14.45 5.90 23.87
C TRP A 678 -14.71 5.29 25.24
N ALA A 679 -13.85 4.41 25.74
CA ALA A 679 -13.99 3.82 27.07
C ALA A 679 -13.84 4.86 28.18
N LEU A 680 -12.91 5.83 28.04
CA LEU A 680 -12.76 6.96 28.97
C LEU A 680 -14.05 7.77 29.04
N ALA A 681 -14.60 8.17 27.90
CA ALA A 681 -15.81 8.96 27.87
C ALA A 681 -17.07 8.20 28.40
N ARG A 682 -17.14 6.89 28.15
CA ARG A 682 -18.17 6.04 28.71
C ARG A 682 -18.02 5.89 30.25
N ARG A 683 -16.78 5.71 30.72
CA ARG A 683 -16.51 5.68 32.17
C ARG A 683 -16.84 7.02 32.84
N ALA A 684 -16.62 8.14 32.15
CA ALA A 684 -17.05 9.46 32.63
C ALA A 684 -18.56 9.53 32.83
N ARG A 685 -19.38 8.86 32.02
CA ARG A 685 -20.83 8.75 32.26
C ARG A 685 -21.17 7.90 33.51
N VAL A 686 -20.40 6.84 33.75
CA VAL A 686 -20.53 6.07 35.00
C VAL A 686 -20.22 6.96 36.20
N TRP A 687 -19.14 7.76 36.15
CA TRP A 687 -18.82 8.73 37.20
C TRP A 687 -19.93 9.77 37.42
N ARG A 688 -20.61 10.20 36.35
CA ARG A 688 -21.80 11.06 36.47
C ARG A 688 -22.87 10.37 37.25
N GLY A 689 -23.17 9.09 37.00
CA GLY A 689 -24.15 8.31 37.72
C GLY A 689 -23.80 8.13 39.21
N LEU A 690 -22.51 8.00 39.54
CA LEU A 690 -21.97 7.86 40.88
C LEU A 690 -21.76 9.22 41.58
N GLY A 691 -21.95 10.36 40.89
CA GLY A 691 -21.78 11.70 41.43
C GLY A 691 -20.33 12.19 41.55
N ASP A 692 -19.35 11.43 41.04
CA ASP A 692 -17.93 11.79 41.12
C ASP A 692 -17.53 12.72 39.97
N GLN A 693 -17.78 13.99 40.10
CA GLN A 693 -17.48 15.02 39.11
C GLN A 693 -15.95 15.19 38.82
N PRO A 694 -15.05 15.12 39.82
CA PRO A 694 -13.60 15.19 39.54
C PRO A 694 -13.11 14.10 38.63
N ARG A 695 -13.48 12.83 38.86
CA ARG A 695 -13.08 11.72 38.00
C ARG A 695 -13.74 11.79 36.59
N ARG A 696 -15.02 12.26 36.58
CA ARG A 696 -15.72 12.50 35.29
C ARG A 696 -14.95 13.47 34.40
N LEU A 697 -14.55 14.63 34.94
CA LEU A 697 -13.79 15.63 34.18
C LEU A 697 -12.43 15.11 33.75
N ALA A 698 -11.71 14.42 34.64
CA ALA A 698 -10.39 13.86 34.34
C ALA A 698 -10.42 12.85 33.14
N ASP A 699 -11.45 11.99 33.12
CA ASP A 699 -11.63 11.04 32.02
C ASP A 699 -11.99 11.74 30.70
N LEU A 700 -12.85 12.76 30.73
CA LEU A 700 -13.23 13.55 29.56
C LEU A 700 -12.07 14.40 29.04
N ASP A 701 -11.27 15.00 29.89
CA ASP A 701 -10.06 15.74 29.53
C ASP A 701 -9.07 14.81 28.82
N ARG A 702 -8.88 13.61 29.35
CA ARG A 702 -8.02 12.62 28.75
C ARG A 702 -8.57 12.10 27.41
N ALA A 703 -9.88 11.86 27.34
CA ALA A 703 -10.54 11.44 26.09
C ALA A 703 -10.37 12.50 24.99
N LEU A 704 -10.56 13.78 25.33
CA LEU A 704 -10.41 14.89 24.40
C LEU A 704 -8.95 15.23 24.07
N ALA A 705 -7.99 14.89 24.92
CA ALA A 705 -6.58 14.95 24.58
C ALA A 705 -6.23 13.92 23.49
N LEU A 706 -6.89 12.76 23.48
CA LEU A 706 -6.75 11.73 22.46
C LEU A 706 -7.54 12.04 21.18
N GLN A 707 -8.72 12.65 21.33
CA GLN A 707 -9.62 13.03 20.22
C GLN A 707 -10.10 14.48 20.38
N PRO A 708 -9.31 15.48 19.99
CA PRO A 708 -9.65 16.90 20.19
C PRO A 708 -10.91 17.36 19.43
N ASP A 709 -11.17 16.75 18.27
CA ASP A 709 -12.25 17.11 17.36
C ASP A 709 -13.46 16.16 17.48
N TRP A 710 -13.81 15.76 18.68
CA TRP A 710 -14.92 14.87 18.97
C TRP A 710 -16.10 15.65 19.55
N ALA A 711 -17.12 15.95 18.72
CA ALA A 711 -18.28 16.77 19.08
C ALA A 711 -19.01 16.24 20.32
N TRP A 712 -19.27 14.93 20.37
CA TRP A 712 -19.95 14.30 21.52
C TRP A 712 -19.12 14.41 22.81
N GLY A 713 -17.81 14.14 22.74
CA GLY A 713 -16.90 14.27 23.88
C GLY A 713 -16.85 15.71 24.43
N ARG A 714 -16.84 16.70 23.52
CA ARG A 714 -16.93 18.13 23.87
C ARG A 714 -18.23 18.46 24.59
N CYS A 715 -19.37 18.01 24.08
CA CYS A 715 -20.66 18.22 24.69
C CYS A 715 -20.72 17.59 26.10
N GLU A 716 -20.26 16.34 26.27
CA GLU A 716 -20.22 15.66 27.59
C GLU A 716 -19.29 16.38 28.59
N ARG A 717 -18.16 16.98 28.15
CA ARG A 717 -17.30 17.77 29.01
C ARG A 717 -17.94 19.11 29.35
N GLY A 718 -18.58 19.75 28.39
CA GLY A 718 -19.39 20.96 28.64
C GLY A 718 -20.48 20.70 29.68
N ASP A 719 -21.20 19.57 29.55
CA ASP A 719 -22.20 19.19 30.57
C ASP A 719 -21.58 18.91 31.96
N ALA A 720 -20.37 18.36 32.01
CA ALA A 720 -19.66 18.17 33.27
C ALA A 720 -19.26 19.52 33.89
N LEU A 721 -18.75 20.44 33.09
CA LEU A 721 -18.39 21.79 33.51
C LEU A 721 -19.61 22.57 34.00
N ARG A 722 -20.70 22.54 33.23
CA ARG A 722 -21.98 23.20 33.59
C ARG A 722 -22.51 22.72 34.93
N VAL A 723 -22.53 21.40 35.20
CA VAL A 723 -22.98 20.82 36.48
C VAL A 723 -22.10 21.27 37.65
N ASN A 724 -20.81 21.61 37.38
CA ASN A 724 -19.89 22.17 38.35
C ASN A 724 -19.96 23.72 38.44
N GLY A 725 -20.91 24.39 37.77
CA GLY A 725 -21.05 25.84 37.77
C GLY A 725 -20.00 26.61 36.96
N ARG A 726 -19.27 25.92 36.07
CA ARG A 726 -18.24 26.48 35.20
C ARG A 726 -18.83 26.76 33.82
N ASP A 727 -19.91 27.56 33.79
CA ASP A 727 -20.73 27.77 32.58
C ASP A 727 -19.96 28.46 31.46
N GLU A 728 -19.05 29.42 31.73
CA GLU A 728 -18.21 30.05 30.68
C GLU A 728 -17.30 29.07 29.98
N GLU A 729 -16.70 28.15 30.76
CA GLU A 729 -15.85 27.13 30.16
C GLU A 729 -16.69 26.07 29.40
N ALA A 730 -17.88 25.78 29.86
CA ALA A 730 -18.83 24.90 29.18
C ALA A 730 -19.24 25.48 27.80
N LEU A 731 -19.46 26.79 27.72
CA LEU A 731 -19.78 27.45 26.43
C LEU A 731 -18.70 27.18 25.36
N ALA A 732 -17.42 27.27 25.72
CA ALA A 732 -16.32 27.02 24.78
C ALA A 732 -16.35 25.59 24.22
N ASP A 733 -16.70 24.60 25.04
CA ASP A 733 -16.83 23.22 24.61
C ASP A 733 -18.07 23.00 23.73
N TYR A 734 -19.21 23.62 24.07
CA TYR A 734 -20.41 23.54 23.24
C TYR A 734 -20.22 24.27 21.91
N ASP A 735 -19.56 25.44 21.90
CA ASP A 735 -19.23 26.16 20.68
C ASP A 735 -18.41 25.29 19.76
N ARG A 736 -17.37 24.62 20.30
CA ARG A 736 -16.56 23.72 19.52
C ARG A 736 -17.34 22.49 19.06
N ALA A 737 -18.21 21.94 19.89
CA ALA A 737 -19.09 20.82 19.50
C ALA A 737 -20.00 21.20 18.32
N LEU A 738 -20.56 22.43 18.34
CA LEU A 738 -21.45 22.94 17.29
C LEU A 738 -20.70 23.36 16.01
N GLU A 739 -19.43 23.78 16.11
CA GLU A 739 -18.56 23.95 14.95
C GLU A 739 -18.29 22.62 14.25
N LEU A 740 -18.12 21.56 15.03
CA LEU A 740 -17.87 20.20 14.53
C LEU A 740 -19.14 19.55 13.96
N ASP A 741 -20.27 19.72 14.64
CA ASP A 741 -21.59 19.23 14.23
C ASP A 741 -22.68 20.31 14.38
N PRO A 742 -22.98 21.08 13.35
CA PRO A 742 -24.03 22.11 13.36
C PRO A 742 -25.47 21.54 13.52
N GLY A 743 -25.64 20.22 13.42
CA GLY A 743 -26.91 19.52 13.61
C GLY A 743 -27.12 18.97 15.04
N TYR A 744 -26.19 19.22 15.97
CA TYR A 744 -26.19 18.57 17.28
C TYR A 744 -27.17 19.24 18.27
N ALA A 745 -28.45 18.79 18.24
CA ALA A 745 -29.53 19.35 19.03
C ALA A 745 -29.22 19.40 20.55
N SER A 746 -28.59 18.36 21.11
CA SER A 746 -28.24 18.34 22.54
C SER A 746 -27.23 19.40 22.93
N ALA A 747 -26.27 19.71 22.07
CA ALA A 747 -25.28 20.76 22.35
C ALA A 747 -25.92 22.14 22.36
N TYR A 748 -26.85 22.44 21.42
CA TYR A 748 -27.66 23.67 21.47
C TYR A 748 -28.47 23.75 22.76
N ALA A 749 -29.17 22.68 23.16
CA ALA A 749 -29.96 22.69 24.37
C ALA A 749 -29.10 22.90 25.62
N SER A 750 -27.95 22.20 25.75
CA SER A 750 -27.04 22.36 26.88
C SER A 750 -26.36 23.73 26.90
N ARG A 751 -25.99 24.31 25.73
CA ARG A 751 -25.46 25.68 25.65
C ARG A 751 -26.51 26.68 26.07
N GLY A 752 -27.75 26.52 25.62
CA GLY A 752 -28.87 27.36 26.01
C GLY A 752 -29.12 27.39 27.53
N VAL A 753 -28.94 26.22 28.22
CA VAL A 753 -29.04 26.17 29.69
C VAL A 753 -27.88 26.91 30.35
N SER A 754 -26.63 26.74 29.87
CA SER A 754 -25.49 27.49 30.39
C SER A 754 -25.63 28.99 30.16
N LEU A 755 -26.11 29.43 29.01
CA LEU A 755 -26.43 30.84 28.73
C LEU A 755 -27.48 31.38 29.68
N SER A 756 -28.51 30.60 29.96
CA SER A 756 -29.53 30.97 30.93
C SER A 756 -28.96 31.08 32.34
N ASN A 757 -28.06 30.20 32.76
CA ASN A 757 -27.37 30.28 34.05
C ASN A 757 -26.54 31.56 34.20
N LEU A 758 -25.96 32.02 33.06
CA LEU A 758 -25.20 33.29 33.00
C LEU A 758 -26.06 34.55 32.80
N GLY A 759 -27.39 34.40 32.79
CA GLY A 759 -28.32 35.54 32.60
C GLY A 759 -28.50 36.00 31.15
N ARG A 760 -27.92 35.28 30.18
CA ARG A 760 -28.01 35.58 28.74
C ARG A 760 -29.27 34.95 28.10
N HIS A 761 -30.45 35.42 28.62
CA HIS A 761 -31.73 34.74 28.36
C HIS A 761 -32.21 34.77 26.91
N GLU A 762 -31.92 35.83 26.16
CA GLU A 762 -32.29 35.92 24.73
C GLU A 762 -31.52 34.89 23.88
N GLU A 763 -30.21 34.79 24.14
CA GLU A 763 -29.35 33.82 23.45
C GLU A 763 -29.71 32.38 23.86
N ALA A 764 -30.06 32.17 25.13
CA ALA A 764 -30.54 30.89 25.63
C ALA A 764 -31.82 30.43 24.93
N LEU A 765 -32.79 31.34 24.69
CA LEU A 765 -33.99 31.03 23.94
C LEU A 765 -33.69 30.68 22.46
N ALA A 766 -32.81 31.43 21.83
CA ALA A 766 -32.43 31.16 20.45
C ALA A 766 -31.83 29.74 20.28
N ASP A 767 -30.96 29.33 21.21
CA ASP A 767 -30.35 27.99 21.20
C ASP A 767 -31.37 26.90 21.51
N LEU A 768 -32.27 27.09 22.48
CA LEU A 768 -33.32 26.14 22.83
C LEU A 768 -34.35 25.99 21.68
N ASP A 769 -34.70 27.09 21.01
CA ASP A 769 -35.55 27.05 19.81
C ASP A 769 -34.83 26.36 18.63
N ARG A 770 -33.51 26.52 18.50
CA ARG A 770 -32.72 25.79 17.52
C ARG A 770 -32.67 24.29 17.82
N ALA A 771 -32.46 23.92 19.09
CA ALA A 771 -32.50 22.51 19.52
C ALA A 771 -33.85 21.86 19.17
N LEU A 772 -34.96 22.58 19.44
CA LEU A 772 -36.30 22.08 19.13
C LEU A 772 -36.63 22.09 17.63
N ALA A 773 -36.02 22.96 16.85
CA ALA A 773 -36.14 22.90 15.39
C ALA A 773 -35.47 21.63 14.81
N LEU A 774 -34.36 21.19 15.44
CA LEU A 774 -33.65 19.96 15.06
C LEU A 774 -34.32 18.69 15.63
N ASN A 775 -34.88 18.79 16.84
CA ASN A 775 -35.61 17.71 17.49
C ASN A 775 -36.87 18.24 18.21
N PRO A 776 -38.04 18.23 17.49
CA PRO A 776 -39.29 18.81 18.06
C PRO A 776 -39.81 18.15 19.33
N GLU A 777 -39.49 16.88 19.53
CA GLU A 777 -39.93 16.08 20.69
C GLU A 777 -38.81 15.97 21.73
N TYR A 778 -38.06 17.05 22.02
CA TYR A 778 -37.01 17.05 23.02
C TYR A 778 -37.52 17.62 24.34
N PRO A 779 -38.03 16.78 25.29
CA PRO A 779 -38.71 17.25 26.49
C PRO A 779 -37.85 18.18 27.35
N TRP A 780 -36.57 17.82 27.53
CA TRP A 780 -35.65 18.62 28.36
C TRP A 780 -35.44 20.02 27.78
N ALA A 781 -35.35 20.19 26.44
CA ALA A 781 -35.25 21.51 25.82
C ALA A 781 -36.55 22.31 25.96
N LEU A 782 -37.72 21.67 25.88
CA LEU A 782 -39.02 22.27 26.09
C LEU A 782 -39.19 22.83 27.53
N ASP A 783 -38.82 22.04 28.54
CA ASP A 783 -38.88 22.43 29.93
C ASP A 783 -37.98 23.64 30.21
N HIS A 784 -36.73 23.60 29.78
CA HIS A 784 -35.77 24.70 29.96
C HIS A 784 -36.16 25.94 29.17
N ARG A 785 -36.71 25.80 27.93
CA ARG A 785 -37.24 26.97 27.21
C ARG A 785 -38.35 27.65 27.98
N THR A 786 -39.26 26.86 28.53
CA THR A 786 -40.37 27.37 29.34
C THR A 786 -39.84 28.08 30.60
N ALA A 787 -38.88 27.51 31.30
CA ALA A 787 -38.24 28.11 32.44
C ALA A 787 -37.53 29.45 32.13
N VAL A 788 -36.84 29.52 30.97
CA VAL A 788 -36.19 30.78 30.54
C VAL A 788 -37.22 31.86 30.23
N ARG A 789 -38.30 31.52 29.51
CA ARG A 789 -39.40 32.47 29.24
C ARG A 789 -40.06 32.99 30.50
N GLN A 790 -40.25 32.17 31.54
CA GLN A 790 -40.76 32.59 32.84
C GLN A 790 -39.82 33.61 33.50
N ARG A 791 -38.50 33.33 33.53
CA ARG A 791 -37.51 34.24 34.09
C ARG A 791 -37.46 35.61 33.38
N MET A 792 -37.71 35.64 32.09
CA MET A 792 -37.79 36.90 31.32
C MET A 792 -39.12 37.64 31.50
N GLY A 793 -40.20 36.91 31.83
CA GLY A 793 -41.51 37.54 32.10
C GLY A 793 -41.66 38.07 33.55
N ASP A 794 -40.83 37.57 34.46
CA ASP A 794 -40.77 38.01 35.87
C ASP A 794 -39.73 39.14 36.10
N ALA A 795 -38.93 39.52 35.12
CA ALA A 795 -37.97 40.63 35.09
C ALA A 795 -38.54 41.82 34.36
#